data_5f282296c369ab1356ad3e45b0ed6db1
#
_entry.id   5f282296c369ab1356ad3e45b0ed6db1
#
_cell.length_a   1.000
_cell.length_b   1.000
_cell.length_c   1.000
_cell.angle_alpha   90.00
_cell.angle_beta   90.00
_cell.angle_gamma   90.00
#
_symmetry.space_group_name_H-M   'P 1'
#
loop_
_entity.id
_entity.type
_entity.pdbx_description
1 polymer ?
#
loop_
_entity_poly.entity_id
_entity_poly.type
_entity_poly.pdbx_seq_one_letter_code
_entity_poly.pdbx_strand_id
1 'polypeptide(L)'
;MTLNRKKNKIAKSSKLTKLSKSSKLSKPNTKQNSKVKNSVSSYKINRENGIYDINGIYPNPLTNESYKNIYSNETIKLSTEPKPVSSTYSNLLKYISDKIVYLNKDKIIETISQNQVILLTAGTGVGKTVLVPRIALHVFNYGEKVLCTIPKRMSTFLTADFVSKCLDSKLGEHVGYYYQGTNQVNKNGIESKLIFTTTGSLISSMTGADPLLSDYKCIIVDEAHERSVQTDQLLLLLKRACIKRPDLKIIIMSATIDLDRFRDYYPASQFQFGEVDGGSELSFPITDFWMDKKPTNWMEKTIEYTMKILKSTPSGDIMIFVKSGGDGNRLCGMLETAMSLYRKELTVKLTNMNSKQTLEEIKKAIYAINPICIKLEAKSTKEEQNLAKEEYLYKSLKDSHGNPYTRKIVITTNVAESSITINGIVYVIDSGYEYTDAYEPNARVRSLLENTIAQSAVKQRKGRAGRTQKGYCIHLYSENEFKHFEKFPIPSIEKTDITNDILDLMKLPGAEKVKGVRELLDEFISPPHEKFIINSLKTLYALNAITNITNDGEITHMGYALSRFRSIKVNYARAIIASHFYGVSRSVCDLVALITIADGMLNSFIYEFYPDKKKSKETNQKEEQRYKKLIKSYAHPMGDFMTLLNIYKQFRKVSEHLSDFTNADDNIVDDIANSDDIILSENESINSKVKLNSKQEKQLITARKWCKEHYLNFNKLKKVSRASKQLYETLFKLMRPLQKHINKQPNKTRRQSKKINKNDIDNFIAVDTVMDDIEPELPPEAIKHQRETNRIMSKVYKSKTQTIHTGGYLKQIKEQEKMEKMEPFPVKRFQTEDENIMMCMAIGNFINIAIKSSKQNNDVYVSCFAQNKKFARISRDSFLIKPGKLIMYDEMFMSSQDAKFMKLNLVNNLPEKIFQRIKELYGGHIKYCI
;
A
#
# COMPACT_ATOMS: atom_id res chain seq x y z
N MET A 1 39.76 53.48 8.79
CA MET A 1 40.97 53.20 9.59
C MET A 1 41.31 51.74 9.28
N THR A 2 42.14 51.55 8.31
CA THR A 2 43.61 51.30 8.28
C THR A 2 43.91 49.90 8.75
N LEU A 3 44.21 48.98 7.76
CA LEU A 3 45.53 48.44 7.37
C LEU A 3 46.06 47.39 8.34
N ASN A 4 46.59 46.21 7.96
CA ASN A 4 47.50 45.80 6.88
C ASN A 4 47.59 44.24 6.88
N ARG A 5 47.46 43.55 5.78
CA ARG A 5 48.46 42.88 4.90
C ARG A 5 49.76 42.41 5.60
N LYS A 6 50.04 41.07 5.44
CA LYS A 6 51.27 40.64 4.79
C LYS A 6 51.20 39.19 4.35
N LYS A 7 51.57 39.03 3.10
CA LYS A 7 51.94 37.81 2.33
C LYS A 7 53.31 37.32 2.70
N ASN A 8 53.56 36.02 2.47
CA ASN A 8 54.73 35.42 1.76
C ASN A 8 54.58 33.90 1.85
N LYS A 9 54.45 33.15 0.83
CA LYS A 9 55.17 32.69 -0.35
C LYS A 9 56.49 31.91 -0.09
N ILE A 10 56.54 30.69 -0.77
CA ILE A 10 57.69 29.97 -1.37
C ILE A 10 58.41 29.00 -0.39
N ALA A 11 58.86 27.79 -0.76
CA ALA A 11 58.87 26.93 -1.94
C ALA A 11 59.40 25.56 -1.55
N LYS A 12 59.04 24.57 -2.44
CA LYS A 12 59.72 23.37 -2.90
C LYS A 12 61.04 22.88 -2.24
N SER A 13 61.17 21.56 -1.98
CA SER A 13 61.97 20.52 -2.66
C SER A 13 62.14 19.28 -1.78
N SER A 14 61.74 18.17 -2.24
CA SER A 14 62.39 17.00 -2.85
C SER A 14 63.47 16.28 -2.00
N LYS A 15 63.30 14.95 -2.01
CA LYS A 15 64.26 13.82 -1.98
C LYS A 15 64.35 12.97 -0.68
N LEU A 16 63.86 11.75 -0.85
CA LEU A 16 64.49 10.44 -0.65
C LEU A 16 65.57 10.34 0.44
N THR A 17 65.45 9.41 1.34
CA THR A 17 66.31 8.22 1.42
C THR A 17 65.83 7.19 2.45
N LYS A 18 66.04 5.92 2.09
CA LYS A 18 65.90 4.72 2.89
C LYS A 18 66.82 4.72 4.13
N LEU A 19 66.41 4.07 5.20
CA LEU A 19 67.23 3.12 5.89
C LEU A 19 66.48 2.30 6.92
N SER A 20 66.81 1.05 6.91
CA SER A 20 66.42 -0.12 7.70
C SER A 20 66.88 -0.12 9.14
N LYS A 21 66.21 -0.89 9.96
CA LYS A 21 66.63 -1.91 10.91
C LYS A 21 65.91 -1.89 12.25
N SER A 22 65.21 -2.97 12.42
CA SER A 22 65.18 -3.90 13.54
C SER A 22 65.23 -3.40 15.00
N SER A 23 64.23 -3.71 15.76
CA SER A 23 64.38 -4.27 17.12
C SER A 23 63.20 -5.17 17.47
N LYS A 24 63.53 -6.40 17.81
CA LYS A 24 62.70 -7.43 18.47
C LYS A 24 62.39 -7.01 19.89
N LEU A 25 61.11 -7.21 20.30
CA LEU A 25 60.80 -7.49 21.69
C LEU A 25 59.58 -8.40 21.77
N SER A 26 59.84 -9.47 22.42
CA SER A 26 59.15 -10.61 23.01
C SER A 26 57.65 -10.58 23.22
N LYS A 27 57.04 -11.73 22.87
CA LYS A 27 55.72 -12.23 23.28
C LYS A 27 55.65 -12.53 24.79
N PRO A 28 54.44 -12.48 25.33
CA PRO A 28 54.08 -13.51 26.31
C PRO A 28 53.03 -14.47 25.73
N ASN A 29 53.31 -15.72 25.90
CA ASN A 29 52.41 -16.85 25.72
C ASN A 29 51.30 -16.82 26.75
N THR A 30 50.05 -16.94 26.27
CA THR A 30 49.04 -17.71 27.02
C THR A 30 48.19 -18.47 26.02
N LYS A 31 48.41 -19.76 26.01
CA LYS A 31 47.54 -20.76 25.43
C LYS A 31 46.27 -20.85 26.27
N GLN A 32 45.13 -20.59 25.65
CA GLN A 32 43.92 -21.33 25.99
C GLN A 32 43.17 -21.64 24.71
N ASN A 33 43.20 -22.90 24.36
CA ASN A 33 42.43 -23.54 23.32
C ASN A 33 40.94 -23.53 23.70
N SER A 34 40.12 -22.86 22.96
CA SER A 34 38.75 -23.31 22.75
C SER A 34 38.54 -23.44 21.24
N LYS A 35 38.69 -24.68 20.77
CA LYS A 35 38.24 -25.10 19.44
C LYS A 35 36.72 -24.98 19.40
N VAL A 36 36.19 -23.84 19.00
CA VAL A 36 34.89 -23.78 18.40
C VAL A 36 35.10 -24.27 16.97
N LYS A 37 34.79 -25.53 16.73
CA LYS A 37 34.59 -26.06 15.40
C LYS A 37 33.36 -25.36 14.84
N ASN A 38 33.54 -24.26 14.15
CA ASN A 38 32.60 -23.80 13.18
C ASN A 38 32.62 -24.82 12.04
N SER A 39 31.67 -25.75 12.06
CA SER A 39 31.32 -26.52 10.90
C SER A 39 30.65 -25.58 9.91
N VAL A 40 31.46 -24.88 9.12
CA VAL A 40 30.99 -24.22 7.92
C VAL A 40 30.53 -25.33 6.98
N SER A 41 29.23 -25.57 6.93
CA SER A 41 28.63 -26.41 5.92
C SER A 41 29.02 -25.82 4.57
N SER A 42 29.70 -26.58 3.75
CA SER A 42 29.99 -26.23 2.36
C SER A 42 28.64 -26.10 1.67
N TYR A 43 28.15 -24.86 1.52
CA TYR A 43 26.94 -24.59 0.76
C TYR A 43 27.20 -24.90 -0.71
N LYS A 44 26.76 -26.06 -1.16
CA LYS A 44 26.63 -26.34 -2.58
C LYS A 44 25.47 -25.49 -3.10
N ILE A 45 25.77 -24.30 -3.59
CA ILE A 45 24.79 -23.53 -4.33
C ILE A 45 24.58 -24.26 -5.64
N ASN A 46 23.43 -24.91 -5.80
CA ASN A 46 23.03 -25.49 -7.06
C ASN A 46 22.63 -24.35 -8.00
N ARG A 47 23.54 -23.90 -8.86
CA ARG A 47 23.35 -22.79 -9.79
C ARG A 47 22.97 -23.23 -11.20
N GLU A 48 22.60 -24.49 -11.40
CA GLU A 48 22.11 -25.01 -12.68
C GLU A 48 20.98 -24.19 -13.31
N ASN A 49 20.28 -23.41 -12.48
CA ASN A 49 19.13 -22.61 -12.88
C ASN A 49 19.41 -21.09 -13.04
N GLY A 50 20.68 -20.67 -13.06
CA GLY A 50 21.03 -19.32 -13.54
C GLY A 50 20.80 -18.15 -12.60
N ILE A 51 21.28 -18.20 -11.33
CA ILE A 51 21.48 -16.96 -10.58
C ILE A 51 22.87 -16.40 -10.95
N TYR A 52 22.88 -15.19 -11.49
CA TYR A 52 24.12 -14.45 -11.75
C TYR A 52 24.43 -13.52 -10.58
N ASP A 53 25.71 -13.40 -10.25
CA ASP A 53 26.16 -12.54 -9.15
C ASP A 53 25.91 -11.05 -9.46
N ILE A 54 26.17 -10.20 -8.46
CA ILE A 54 25.97 -8.76 -8.62
C ILE A 54 26.88 -8.13 -9.66
N ASN A 55 28.02 -8.74 -9.99
CA ASN A 55 28.97 -8.29 -11.00
C ASN A 55 28.57 -8.75 -12.41
N GLY A 56 27.51 -9.51 -12.53
CA GLY A 56 26.97 -9.95 -13.80
C GLY A 56 27.66 -11.15 -14.42
N ILE A 57 28.55 -11.79 -13.69
CA ILE A 57 29.38 -12.90 -14.19
C ILE A 57 29.12 -14.13 -13.32
N TYR A 58 28.78 -15.23 -13.98
CA TYR A 58 28.57 -16.50 -13.32
C TYR A 58 29.03 -17.68 -14.15
N PRO A 59 30.00 -18.43 -13.67
CA PRO A 59 31.18 -17.99 -12.94
C PRO A 59 31.96 -17.00 -13.77
N ASN A 60 32.95 -16.27 -13.24
CA ASN A 60 33.73 -15.35 -14.06
C ASN A 60 34.49 -16.15 -15.14
N PRO A 61 34.10 -16.08 -16.42
CA PRO A 61 34.71 -16.90 -17.47
C PRO A 61 36.10 -16.45 -17.85
N LEU A 62 36.53 -15.24 -17.41
CA LEU A 62 37.82 -14.65 -17.78
C LEU A 62 38.94 -15.01 -16.80
N THR A 63 38.64 -15.26 -15.56
CA THR A 63 39.65 -15.48 -14.50
C THR A 63 39.68 -16.89 -13.99
N ASN A 64 38.69 -17.73 -14.27
CA ASN A 64 38.54 -19.07 -13.65
C ASN A 64 38.65 -19.01 -12.11
N GLU A 65 38.55 -17.79 -11.52
CA GLU A 65 38.63 -17.63 -10.08
C GLU A 65 37.37 -18.16 -9.45
N SER A 66 37.55 -19.00 -8.48
CA SER A 66 36.50 -19.46 -7.63
C SER A 66 35.95 -18.29 -6.83
N TYR A 67 34.65 -18.23 -6.70
CA TYR A 67 33.96 -17.16 -5.97
C TYR A 67 34.41 -17.13 -4.51
N LYS A 68 34.87 -16.00 -4.01
CA LYS A 68 35.26 -15.82 -2.61
C LYS A 68 34.08 -15.36 -1.76
N ASN A 69 33.89 -16.08 -0.66
CA ASN A 69 32.94 -15.66 0.35
C ASN A 69 33.41 -14.36 1.04
N ILE A 70 32.61 -13.33 1.04
CA ILE A 70 32.94 -12.01 1.61
C ILE A 70 33.20 -12.10 3.13
N TYR A 71 32.54 -13.03 3.82
CA TYR A 71 32.69 -13.18 5.26
C TYR A 71 33.85 -14.10 5.70
N SER A 72 34.07 -15.19 4.96
CA SER A 72 35.05 -16.20 5.38
C SER A 72 36.34 -16.19 4.55
N ASN A 73 36.41 -15.41 3.47
CA ASN A 73 37.46 -15.48 2.47
C ASN A 73 37.64 -16.88 1.84
N GLU A 74 36.71 -17.79 2.12
CA GLU A 74 36.78 -19.15 1.58
C GLU A 74 36.36 -19.15 0.11
N THR A 75 37.06 -19.99 -0.65
CA THR A 75 36.80 -20.16 -2.06
C THR A 75 35.65 -21.15 -2.27
N ILE A 76 34.55 -20.72 -2.88
CA ILE A 76 33.42 -21.59 -3.22
C ILE A 76 33.70 -22.23 -4.58
N LYS A 77 33.87 -23.56 -4.60
CA LYS A 77 33.98 -24.34 -5.84
C LYS A 77 32.59 -24.56 -6.41
N LEU A 78 32.40 -24.11 -7.64
CA LEU A 78 31.16 -24.36 -8.38
C LEU A 78 31.17 -25.79 -8.91
N SER A 79 30.03 -26.48 -8.83
CA SER A 79 29.92 -27.89 -9.23
C SER A 79 29.57 -28.12 -10.71
N THR A 80 29.28 -27.04 -11.45
CA THR A 80 28.77 -27.13 -12.83
C THR A 80 29.31 -26.03 -13.72
N GLU A 81 29.31 -26.25 -15.04
CA GLU A 81 29.65 -25.26 -16.04
C GLU A 81 28.63 -24.08 -16.04
N PRO A 82 29.09 -22.84 -16.36
CA PRO A 82 28.22 -21.68 -16.39
C PRO A 82 27.19 -21.80 -17.52
N LYS A 83 25.92 -21.59 -17.18
CA LYS A 83 24.88 -21.40 -18.17
C LYS A 83 25.12 -20.08 -18.93
N PRO A 84 24.92 -20.04 -20.25
CA PRO A 84 25.02 -18.80 -21.00
C PRO A 84 23.96 -17.79 -20.53
N VAL A 85 24.37 -16.50 -20.44
CA VAL A 85 23.47 -15.41 -20.03
C VAL A 85 22.41 -15.14 -21.10
N SER A 86 21.20 -14.81 -20.65
CA SER A 86 20.14 -14.38 -21.57
C SER A 86 20.42 -12.96 -22.11
N SER A 87 19.90 -12.66 -23.30
CA SER A 87 19.99 -11.33 -23.88
C SER A 87 19.29 -10.28 -23.01
N THR A 88 18.19 -10.66 -22.38
CA THR A 88 17.46 -9.80 -21.41
C THR A 88 18.35 -9.43 -20.23
N TYR A 89 19.03 -10.41 -19.63
CA TYR A 89 19.95 -10.18 -18.52
C TYR A 89 21.10 -9.25 -18.93
N SER A 90 21.74 -9.51 -20.07
CA SER A 90 22.85 -8.70 -20.57
C SER A 90 22.47 -7.23 -20.77
N ASN A 91 21.26 -6.97 -21.30
CA ASN A 91 20.74 -5.61 -21.48
C ASN A 91 20.43 -4.95 -20.12
N LEU A 92 19.82 -5.70 -19.19
CA LEU A 92 19.51 -5.20 -17.85
C LEU A 92 20.79 -4.93 -17.04
N LEU A 93 21.80 -5.76 -17.16
CA LEU A 93 23.07 -5.55 -16.48
C LEU A 93 23.70 -4.22 -16.88
N LYS A 94 23.75 -3.92 -18.19
CA LYS A 94 24.26 -2.64 -18.71
C LYS A 94 23.46 -1.45 -18.14
N TYR A 95 22.13 -1.57 -18.08
CA TYR A 95 21.27 -0.53 -17.49
C TYR A 95 21.50 -0.35 -15.98
N ILE A 96 21.77 -1.45 -15.26
CA ILE A 96 21.93 -1.45 -13.80
C ILE A 96 23.31 -0.94 -13.40
N SER A 97 24.36 -1.26 -14.16
CA SER A 97 25.74 -0.88 -13.85
C SER A 97 25.97 0.64 -13.81
N ASP A 98 25.10 1.41 -14.49
CA ASP A 98 25.15 2.87 -14.49
C ASP A 98 24.42 3.50 -13.26
N LYS A 99 23.74 2.68 -12.45
CA LYS A 99 23.02 3.21 -11.28
C LYS A 99 23.97 3.54 -10.13
N ILE A 100 23.72 4.65 -9.46
CA ILE A 100 24.55 5.15 -8.35
C ILE A 100 24.69 4.12 -7.21
N VAL A 101 23.61 3.44 -6.86
CA VAL A 101 23.64 2.35 -5.85
C VAL A 101 24.58 1.24 -6.28
N TYR A 102 24.66 0.93 -7.58
CA TYR A 102 25.62 -0.07 -8.09
C TYR A 102 27.05 0.43 -7.98
N LEU A 103 27.30 1.70 -8.33
CA LEU A 103 28.63 2.31 -8.22
C LEU A 103 29.12 2.37 -6.77
N ASN A 104 28.21 2.48 -5.80
CA ASN A 104 28.49 2.48 -4.36
C ASN A 104 28.38 1.09 -3.72
N LYS A 105 28.26 0.01 -4.49
CA LYS A 105 27.98 -1.34 -3.97
C LYS A 105 29.00 -1.83 -2.95
N ASP A 106 30.28 -1.53 -3.14
CA ASP A 106 31.35 -2.04 -2.26
C ASP A 106 31.21 -1.45 -0.84
N LYS A 107 30.94 -0.14 -0.72
CA LYS A 107 30.63 0.51 0.55
C LYS A 107 29.37 -0.06 1.21
N ILE A 108 28.34 -0.34 0.39
CA ILE A 108 27.09 -0.95 0.91
C ILE A 108 27.35 -2.37 1.39
N ILE A 109 28.12 -3.18 0.64
CA ILE A 109 28.53 -4.54 1.02
C ILE A 109 29.29 -4.52 2.35
N GLU A 110 30.26 -3.63 2.49
CA GLU A 110 31.05 -3.49 3.72
C GLU A 110 30.14 -3.14 4.91
N THR A 111 29.27 -2.13 4.74
CA THR A 111 28.34 -1.70 5.81
C THR A 111 27.39 -2.83 6.23
N ILE A 112 26.82 -3.58 5.27
CA ILE A 112 25.94 -4.73 5.58
C ILE A 112 26.74 -5.83 6.29
N SER A 113 27.98 -6.08 5.88
CA SER A 113 28.81 -7.12 6.49
C SER A 113 29.11 -6.85 7.96
N GLN A 114 29.44 -5.60 8.30
CA GLN A 114 29.91 -5.21 9.62
C GLN A 114 28.79 -4.93 10.62
N ASN A 115 27.57 -4.60 10.17
CA ASN A 115 26.51 -4.13 11.06
C ASN A 115 25.30 -5.07 11.10
N GLN A 116 24.56 -5.02 12.20
CA GLN A 116 23.29 -5.73 12.37
C GLN A 116 22.09 -4.92 11.83
N VAL A 117 22.06 -3.63 12.14
CA VAL A 117 21.04 -2.69 11.68
C VAL A 117 21.69 -1.66 10.76
N ILE A 118 21.24 -1.59 9.53
CA ILE A 118 21.80 -0.73 8.51
C ILE A 118 20.75 0.28 8.05
N LEU A 119 21.07 1.55 8.13
CA LEU A 119 20.28 2.63 7.56
C LEU A 119 20.89 3.08 6.24
N LEU A 120 20.18 2.80 5.15
CA LEU A 120 20.61 3.14 3.80
C LEU A 120 19.77 4.30 3.27
N THR A 121 20.40 5.45 3.09
CA THR A 121 19.81 6.62 2.45
C THR A 121 20.23 6.68 0.99
N ALA A 122 19.29 6.86 0.10
CA ALA A 122 19.60 7.07 -1.31
C ALA A 122 18.40 7.71 -2.03
N GLY A 123 18.66 8.54 -2.99
CA GLY A 123 17.64 9.26 -3.77
C GLY A 123 16.59 8.35 -4.40
N THR A 124 15.52 8.92 -4.93
CA THR A 124 14.52 8.16 -5.69
C THR A 124 15.02 7.88 -7.11
N GLY A 125 14.82 6.64 -7.63
CA GLY A 125 15.22 6.26 -8.99
C GLY A 125 16.64 5.75 -9.11
N VAL A 126 17.47 5.81 -8.07
CA VAL A 126 18.87 5.35 -8.06
C VAL A 126 19.03 3.83 -8.03
N GLY A 127 17.93 3.08 -7.97
CA GLY A 127 17.94 1.62 -8.00
C GLY A 127 17.92 0.92 -6.64
N LYS A 128 17.62 1.61 -5.52
CA LYS A 128 17.54 1.02 -4.16
C LYS A 128 16.79 -0.30 -4.13
N THR A 129 15.49 -0.23 -4.44
CA THR A 129 14.55 -1.36 -4.34
C THR A 129 14.96 -2.59 -5.16
N VAL A 130 15.73 -2.40 -6.23
CA VAL A 130 16.19 -3.46 -7.12
C VAL A 130 17.57 -3.98 -6.71
N LEU A 131 18.49 -3.09 -6.39
CA LEU A 131 19.92 -3.44 -6.19
C LEU A 131 20.23 -3.83 -4.75
N VAL A 132 19.69 -3.14 -3.75
CA VAL A 132 20.02 -3.44 -2.34
C VAL A 132 19.63 -4.87 -1.95
N PRO A 133 18.46 -5.43 -2.33
CA PRO A 133 18.15 -6.83 -2.07
C PRO A 133 19.13 -7.80 -2.76
N ARG A 134 19.63 -7.46 -3.95
CA ARG A 134 20.65 -8.26 -4.64
C ARG A 134 22.01 -8.16 -3.96
N ILE A 135 22.40 -6.97 -3.49
CA ILE A 135 23.63 -6.77 -2.71
C ILE A 135 23.56 -7.58 -1.41
N ALA A 136 22.43 -7.54 -0.68
CA ALA A 136 22.24 -8.36 0.49
C ALA A 136 22.37 -9.87 0.18
N LEU A 137 21.73 -10.33 -0.90
CA LEU A 137 21.85 -11.72 -1.34
C LEU A 137 23.31 -12.09 -1.65
N HIS A 138 24.05 -11.18 -2.29
CA HIS A 138 25.50 -11.35 -2.59
C HIS A 138 26.32 -11.44 -1.30
N VAL A 139 26.08 -10.57 -0.32
CA VAL A 139 26.75 -10.60 1.01
C VAL A 139 26.60 -11.96 1.68
N PHE A 140 25.47 -12.64 1.50
CA PHE A 140 25.20 -13.99 2.02
C PHE A 140 25.54 -15.13 1.04
N ASN A 141 26.32 -14.87 0.02
CA ASN A 141 26.75 -15.85 -1.01
C ASN A 141 25.57 -16.59 -1.67
N TYR A 142 24.42 -15.95 -1.77
CA TYR A 142 23.20 -16.55 -2.34
C TYR A 142 22.70 -17.82 -1.61
N GLY A 143 23.25 -18.11 -0.43
CA GLY A 143 22.89 -19.30 0.38
C GLY A 143 21.73 -19.06 1.32
N GLU A 144 21.64 -17.88 1.87
CA GLU A 144 20.67 -17.50 2.89
C GLU A 144 19.44 -16.80 2.27
N LYS A 145 18.32 -16.78 3.01
CA LYS A 145 17.09 -16.09 2.57
C LYS A 145 17.11 -14.63 2.98
N VAL A 146 16.80 -13.79 2.01
CA VAL A 146 16.62 -12.34 2.15
C VAL A 146 15.16 -11.99 1.88
N LEU A 147 14.52 -11.25 2.77
CA LEU A 147 13.14 -10.79 2.62
C LEU A 147 13.10 -9.28 2.49
N CYS A 148 12.44 -8.76 1.47
CA CYS A 148 12.25 -7.33 1.24
C CYS A 148 10.77 -6.96 1.34
N THR A 149 10.43 -5.98 2.19
CA THR A 149 9.08 -5.47 2.29
C THR A 149 8.86 -4.25 1.40
N ILE A 150 7.73 -4.21 0.71
CA ILE A 150 7.29 -3.09 -0.12
C ILE A 150 5.85 -2.71 0.29
N PRO A 151 5.51 -1.42 0.45
CA PRO A 151 4.20 -1.02 0.98
C PRO A 151 2.98 -1.46 0.14
N LYS A 152 3.13 -1.58 -1.18
CA LYS A 152 2.00 -1.80 -2.12
C LYS A 152 2.11 -3.15 -2.84
N ARG A 153 1.02 -3.92 -2.90
CA ARG A 153 0.94 -5.26 -3.55
C ARG A 153 1.43 -5.26 -5.00
N MET A 154 0.97 -4.30 -5.82
CA MET A 154 1.37 -4.21 -7.22
C MET A 154 2.87 -3.94 -7.35
N SER A 155 3.41 -3.02 -6.54
CA SER A 155 4.85 -2.74 -6.53
C SER A 155 5.65 -3.98 -6.10
N THR A 156 5.15 -4.76 -5.13
CA THR A 156 5.77 -6.03 -4.69
C THR A 156 5.91 -7.01 -5.86
N PHE A 157 4.84 -7.23 -6.61
CA PHE A 157 4.86 -8.09 -7.79
C PHE A 157 5.81 -7.57 -8.88
N LEU A 158 5.66 -6.30 -9.29
CA LEU A 158 6.46 -5.71 -10.38
C LEU A 158 7.95 -5.70 -10.05
N THR A 159 8.30 -5.42 -8.79
CA THR A 159 9.70 -5.45 -8.35
C THR A 159 10.25 -6.87 -8.35
N ALA A 160 9.50 -7.84 -7.82
CA ALA A 160 9.92 -9.24 -7.82
C ALA A 160 10.14 -9.77 -9.26
N ASP A 161 9.23 -9.47 -10.19
CA ASP A 161 9.35 -9.83 -11.62
C ASP A 161 10.57 -9.16 -12.27
N PHE A 162 10.78 -7.88 -12.01
CA PHE A 162 11.95 -7.17 -12.56
C PHE A 162 13.27 -7.71 -11.98
N VAL A 163 13.33 -7.93 -10.67
CA VAL A 163 14.54 -8.46 -10.01
C VAL A 163 14.81 -9.90 -10.42
N SER A 164 13.79 -10.73 -10.67
CA SER A 164 14.02 -12.09 -11.21
C SER A 164 14.73 -12.05 -12.56
N LYS A 165 14.33 -11.13 -13.45
CA LYS A 165 15.00 -10.90 -14.73
C LYS A 165 16.43 -10.36 -14.55
N CYS A 166 16.66 -9.53 -13.53
CA CYS A 166 17.99 -9.02 -13.16
C CYS A 166 18.92 -10.09 -12.56
N LEU A 167 18.42 -11.25 -12.21
CA LEU A 167 19.18 -12.41 -11.73
C LEU A 167 19.15 -13.59 -12.72
N ASP A 168 18.65 -13.36 -13.93
CA ASP A 168 18.44 -14.37 -14.98
C ASP A 168 17.67 -15.61 -14.49
N SER A 169 16.66 -15.38 -13.63
CA SER A 169 15.84 -16.40 -13.00
C SER A 169 14.37 -16.21 -13.36
N LYS A 170 13.59 -17.28 -13.30
CA LYS A 170 12.14 -17.19 -13.46
C LYS A 170 11.50 -16.78 -12.13
N LEU A 171 10.42 -15.97 -12.24
CA LEU A 171 9.66 -15.53 -11.07
C LEU A 171 9.00 -16.73 -10.37
N GLY A 172 9.18 -16.78 -9.06
CA GLY A 172 8.72 -17.87 -8.19
C GLY A 172 9.77 -18.98 -7.95
N GLU A 173 10.89 -18.95 -8.67
CA GLU A 173 12.06 -19.82 -8.42
C GLU A 173 12.98 -19.14 -7.37
N HIS A 174 14.18 -18.72 -7.76
CA HIS A 174 15.12 -18.07 -6.83
C HIS A 174 14.63 -16.71 -6.29
N VAL A 175 13.81 -16.01 -7.05
CA VAL A 175 13.12 -14.78 -6.63
C VAL A 175 11.63 -15.05 -6.58
N GLY A 176 11.06 -14.92 -5.39
CA GLY A 176 9.63 -15.11 -5.17
C GLY A 176 8.95 -13.89 -4.57
N TYR A 177 7.65 -13.94 -4.46
CA TYR A 177 6.86 -12.96 -3.70
C TYR A 177 5.62 -13.59 -3.09
N TYR A 178 5.18 -13.00 -1.98
CA TYR A 178 3.89 -13.34 -1.38
C TYR A 178 3.23 -12.12 -0.74
N TYR A 179 1.92 -12.14 -0.72
CA TYR A 179 1.06 -11.26 0.08
C TYR A 179 -0.29 -11.94 0.27
N GLN A 180 -1.15 -11.37 1.09
CA GLN A 180 -2.46 -11.97 1.40
C GLN A 180 -3.21 -12.41 0.13
N GLY A 181 -3.47 -13.70 0.03
CA GLY A 181 -4.17 -14.33 -1.11
C GLY A 181 -3.28 -14.68 -2.32
N THR A 182 -1.97 -14.47 -2.24
CA THR A 182 -1.03 -14.82 -3.31
C THR A 182 0.27 -15.33 -2.73
N ASN A 183 0.72 -16.48 -3.22
CA ASN A 183 2.01 -17.05 -2.88
C ASN A 183 2.70 -17.58 -4.15
N GLN A 184 3.84 -16.99 -4.49
CA GLN A 184 4.66 -17.32 -5.65
C GLN A 184 6.11 -17.49 -5.17
N VAL A 185 6.32 -18.50 -4.33
CA VAL A 185 7.60 -18.84 -3.71
C VAL A 185 7.83 -20.34 -3.88
N ASN A 186 9.09 -20.75 -4.03
CA ASN A 186 9.52 -22.15 -4.12
C ASN A 186 8.89 -22.95 -5.27
N LYS A 187 8.77 -22.33 -6.45
CA LYS A 187 8.22 -23.02 -7.63
C LYS A 187 9.22 -23.98 -8.25
N ASN A 188 8.67 -25.01 -8.92
CA ASN A 188 9.45 -26.01 -9.66
C ASN A 188 10.51 -26.74 -8.81
N GLY A 189 10.29 -26.85 -7.49
CA GLY A 189 11.25 -27.46 -6.57
C GLY A 189 12.48 -26.59 -6.26
N ILE A 190 12.52 -25.35 -6.72
CA ILE A 190 13.62 -24.40 -6.51
C ILE A 190 13.29 -23.51 -5.32
N GLU A 191 14.19 -23.44 -4.34
CA GLU A 191 14.03 -22.61 -3.15
C GLU A 191 14.24 -21.13 -3.48
N SER A 192 13.26 -20.28 -3.15
CA SER A 192 13.41 -18.83 -3.30
C SER A 192 14.32 -18.26 -2.21
N LYS A 193 15.43 -17.65 -2.63
CA LYS A 193 16.41 -17.02 -1.74
C LYS A 193 16.16 -15.52 -1.53
N LEU A 194 15.55 -14.87 -2.51
CA LEU A 194 15.09 -13.47 -2.41
C LEU A 194 13.58 -13.42 -2.51
N ILE A 195 12.95 -12.93 -1.47
CA ILE A 195 11.49 -12.92 -1.37
C ILE A 195 11.00 -11.50 -1.14
N PHE A 196 10.00 -11.09 -1.91
CA PHE A 196 9.32 -9.81 -1.75
C PHE A 196 7.95 -10.00 -1.10
N THR A 197 7.61 -9.14 -0.15
CA THR A 197 6.31 -9.19 0.54
C THR A 197 5.80 -7.81 0.88
N THR A 198 4.53 -7.71 1.27
CA THR A 198 4.00 -6.46 1.81
C THR A 198 4.27 -6.34 3.30
N THR A 199 4.45 -5.11 3.79
CA THR A 199 4.66 -4.81 5.22
C THR A 199 3.62 -5.50 6.11
N GLY A 200 2.34 -5.41 5.75
CA GLY A 200 1.25 -6.05 6.53
C GLY A 200 1.30 -7.58 6.54
N SER A 201 1.80 -8.22 5.46
CA SER A 201 1.96 -9.68 5.43
C SER A 201 3.09 -10.13 6.35
N LEU A 202 4.19 -9.38 6.40
CA LEU A 202 5.30 -9.68 7.32
C LEU A 202 4.89 -9.49 8.78
N ILE A 203 4.20 -8.40 9.12
CA ILE A 203 3.62 -8.19 10.46
C ILE A 203 2.73 -9.37 10.84
N SER A 204 1.89 -9.85 9.89
CA SER A 204 1.03 -11.00 10.12
C SER A 204 1.80 -12.27 10.47
N SER A 205 2.93 -12.52 9.82
CA SER A 205 3.83 -13.64 10.14
C SER A 205 4.45 -13.47 11.52
N MET A 206 5.00 -12.28 11.82
CA MET A 206 5.67 -12.00 13.09
C MET A 206 4.71 -11.99 14.30
N THR A 207 3.47 -11.57 14.12
CA THR A 207 2.46 -11.60 15.20
C THR A 207 1.77 -12.97 15.30
N GLY A 208 2.07 -13.90 14.43
CA GLY A 208 1.45 -15.23 14.34
C GLY A 208 2.46 -16.36 14.42
N ALA A 209 2.82 -16.91 13.26
CA ALA A 209 3.53 -18.18 13.16
C ALA A 209 5.03 -18.11 13.48
N ASP A 210 5.70 -17.01 13.10
CA ASP A 210 7.16 -16.87 13.21
C ASP A 210 7.57 -15.46 13.68
N PRO A 211 7.50 -15.20 15.01
CA PRO A 211 7.87 -13.91 15.59
C PRO A 211 9.34 -13.54 15.42
N LEU A 212 10.21 -14.50 15.21
CA LEU A 212 11.66 -14.31 15.11
C LEU A 212 12.19 -14.42 13.69
N LEU A 213 11.31 -14.64 12.70
CA LEU A 213 11.70 -14.77 11.31
C LEU A 213 12.81 -15.80 11.08
N SER A 214 12.59 -17.00 11.62
CA SER A 214 13.59 -18.08 11.74
C SER A 214 14.24 -18.48 10.43
N ASP A 215 13.48 -18.40 9.33
CA ASP A 215 13.93 -18.77 7.98
C ASP A 215 14.77 -17.70 7.28
N TYR A 216 14.84 -16.48 7.84
CA TYR A 216 15.47 -15.34 7.16
C TYR A 216 16.75 -14.90 7.87
N LYS A 217 17.74 -14.51 7.07
CA LYS A 217 19.00 -13.93 7.57
C LYS A 217 19.03 -12.42 7.49
N CYS A 218 18.26 -11.85 6.55
CA CYS A 218 18.17 -10.41 6.34
C CYS A 218 16.75 -9.98 6.00
N ILE A 219 16.31 -8.91 6.64
CA ILE A 219 15.03 -8.25 6.35
C ILE A 219 15.33 -6.85 5.85
N ILE A 220 14.73 -6.48 4.73
CA ILE A 220 14.85 -5.17 4.12
C ILE A 220 13.49 -4.46 4.23
N VAL A 221 13.49 -3.28 4.83
CA VAL A 221 12.31 -2.41 4.93
C VAL A 221 12.48 -1.28 3.93
N ASP A 222 11.73 -1.34 2.82
CA ASP A 222 11.78 -0.28 1.80
C ASP A 222 10.77 0.83 2.07
N GLU A 223 11.06 2.02 1.56
CA GLU A 223 10.25 3.25 1.70
C GLU A 223 9.94 3.62 3.17
N ALA A 224 10.89 3.42 4.07
CA ALA A 224 10.70 3.65 5.51
C ALA A 224 10.32 5.11 5.85
N HIS A 225 10.61 6.07 4.96
CA HIS A 225 10.24 7.48 5.12
C HIS A 225 8.73 7.76 4.99
N GLU A 226 7.95 6.83 4.45
CA GLU A 226 6.48 6.98 4.41
C GLU A 226 5.88 6.94 5.83
N ARG A 227 6.59 6.39 6.84
CA ARG A 227 6.19 6.37 8.25
C ARG A 227 4.72 5.98 8.44
N SER A 228 4.27 4.96 7.69
CA SER A 228 2.94 4.38 7.92
C SER A 228 2.89 3.66 9.27
N VAL A 229 1.69 3.55 9.88
CA VAL A 229 1.52 2.80 11.14
C VAL A 229 2.09 1.40 11.03
N GLN A 230 1.87 0.72 9.89
CA GLN A 230 2.42 -0.61 9.63
C GLN A 230 3.95 -0.61 9.55
N THR A 231 4.56 0.43 8.96
CA THR A 231 6.03 0.53 8.90
C THR A 231 6.61 0.69 10.31
N ASP A 232 6.05 1.58 11.12
CA ASP A 232 6.52 1.80 12.48
C ASP A 232 6.28 0.57 13.38
N GLN A 233 5.16 -0.13 13.22
CA GLN A 233 4.89 -1.41 13.88
C GLN A 233 5.89 -2.49 13.46
N LEU A 234 6.22 -2.58 12.18
CA LEU A 234 7.22 -3.53 11.69
C LEU A 234 8.61 -3.24 12.29
N LEU A 235 9.02 -1.96 12.34
CA LEU A 235 10.29 -1.55 12.95
C LEU A 235 10.37 -1.96 14.43
N LEU A 236 9.28 -1.80 15.18
CA LEU A 236 9.21 -2.29 16.58
C LEU A 236 9.41 -3.80 16.67
N LEU A 237 8.68 -4.57 15.86
CA LEU A 237 8.77 -6.03 15.87
C LEU A 237 10.17 -6.50 15.48
N LEU A 238 10.78 -5.88 14.47
CA LEU A 238 12.14 -6.18 14.02
C LEU A 238 13.18 -5.81 15.07
N LYS A 239 13.04 -4.67 15.77
CA LYS A 239 13.91 -4.29 16.87
C LYS A 239 13.93 -5.38 17.96
N ARG A 240 12.75 -5.85 18.36
CA ARG A 240 12.60 -6.93 19.34
C ARG A 240 13.15 -8.28 18.84
N ALA A 241 13.01 -8.56 17.54
CA ALA A 241 13.60 -9.75 16.92
C ALA A 241 15.14 -9.68 16.91
N CYS A 242 15.74 -8.54 16.58
CA CYS A 242 17.19 -8.35 16.55
C CYS A 242 17.84 -8.51 17.95
N ILE A 243 17.16 -8.08 19.00
CA ILE A 243 17.65 -8.30 20.38
C ILE A 243 17.77 -9.81 20.70
N LYS A 244 16.84 -10.61 20.18
CA LYS A 244 16.82 -12.07 20.41
C LYS A 244 17.64 -12.86 19.38
N ARG A 245 17.91 -12.25 18.23
CA ARG A 245 18.65 -12.83 17.11
C ARG A 245 19.79 -11.89 16.67
N PRO A 246 20.95 -11.95 17.32
CA PRO A 246 22.13 -11.15 16.94
C PRO A 246 22.62 -11.42 15.51
N ASP A 247 22.25 -12.58 14.96
CA ASP A 247 22.57 -13.00 13.60
C ASP A 247 21.64 -12.42 12.53
N LEU A 248 20.45 -11.89 12.89
CA LEU A 248 19.50 -11.29 11.98
C LEU A 248 19.96 -9.88 11.61
N LYS A 249 20.03 -9.59 10.31
CA LYS A 249 20.36 -8.25 9.81
C LYS A 249 19.09 -7.52 9.34
N ILE A 250 19.02 -6.22 9.58
CA ILE A 250 17.94 -5.35 9.11
C ILE A 250 18.55 -4.24 8.27
N ILE A 251 18.01 -4.05 7.06
CA ILE A 251 18.36 -2.92 6.20
C ILE A 251 17.11 -2.04 6.06
N ILE A 252 17.21 -0.80 6.51
CA ILE A 252 16.14 0.19 6.42
C ILE A 252 16.50 1.14 5.29
N MET A 253 15.69 1.13 4.23
CA MET A 253 15.91 1.95 3.04
C MET A 253 14.99 3.16 3.01
N SER A 254 15.57 4.32 2.67
CA SER A 254 14.82 5.56 2.60
C SER A 254 15.38 6.53 1.55
N ALA A 255 14.50 7.37 0.98
CA ALA A 255 14.92 8.49 0.13
C ALA A 255 15.32 9.73 0.98
N THR A 256 14.57 9.97 2.07
CA THR A 256 14.79 11.07 3.01
C THR A 256 14.39 10.58 4.39
N ILE A 257 15.25 10.71 5.38
CA ILE A 257 14.98 10.16 6.71
C ILE A 257 15.58 11.04 7.80
N ASP A 258 14.93 11.03 8.95
CA ASP A 258 15.44 11.64 10.18
C ASP A 258 16.50 10.69 10.79
N LEU A 259 17.76 10.89 10.43
CA LEU A 259 18.87 10.04 10.84
C LEU A 259 19.00 9.99 12.36
N ASP A 260 18.87 11.13 13.04
CA ASP A 260 19.06 11.24 14.49
C ASP A 260 18.00 10.40 15.21
N ARG A 261 16.73 10.46 14.77
CA ARG A 261 15.64 9.65 15.33
C ARG A 261 15.90 8.13 15.19
N PHE A 262 16.48 7.69 14.07
CA PHE A 262 16.80 6.28 13.88
C PHE A 262 18.03 5.84 14.69
N ARG A 263 19.02 6.71 14.86
CA ARG A 263 20.16 6.46 15.77
C ARG A 263 19.71 6.30 17.21
N ASP A 264 18.83 7.18 17.68
CA ASP A 264 18.26 7.09 19.02
C ASP A 264 17.40 5.83 19.18
N TYR A 265 16.70 5.43 18.12
CA TYR A 265 15.86 4.25 18.15
C TYR A 265 16.65 2.93 18.14
N TYR A 266 17.79 2.89 17.47
CA TYR A 266 18.74 1.76 17.46
C TYR A 266 20.09 2.18 18.05
N PRO A 267 20.17 2.39 19.39
CA PRO A 267 21.36 2.93 20.00
C PRO A 267 22.56 1.98 19.85
N ALA A 268 23.74 2.54 19.60
CA ALA A 268 24.99 1.80 19.41
C ALA A 268 25.40 0.97 20.64
N SER A 269 24.88 1.28 21.82
CA SER A 269 25.05 0.48 23.03
C SER A 269 24.36 -0.89 22.99
N GLN A 270 23.36 -1.06 22.11
CA GLN A 270 22.53 -2.26 21.99
C GLN A 270 22.63 -2.94 20.62
N PHE A 271 22.92 -2.19 19.56
CA PHE A 271 22.96 -2.69 18.18
C PHE A 271 24.27 -2.30 17.49
N GLN A 272 24.80 -3.18 16.65
CA GLN A 272 25.79 -2.78 15.64
C GLN A 272 25.06 -2.01 14.54
N PHE A 273 25.05 -0.68 14.65
CA PHE A 273 24.32 0.21 13.77
C PHE A 273 25.26 0.85 12.75
N GLY A 274 24.93 0.74 11.49
CA GLY A 274 25.70 1.31 10.38
C GLY A 274 24.84 2.20 9.48
N GLU A 275 25.45 3.25 8.95
CA GLU A 275 24.85 4.16 8.01
C GLU A 275 25.61 4.16 6.70
N VAL A 276 24.86 4.15 5.60
CA VAL A 276 25.46 4.25 4.28
C VAL A 276 24.61 5.16 3.39
N ASP A 277 25.27 6.13 2.77
CA ASP A 277 24.70 6.90 1.68
C ASP A 277 24.92 6.15 0.36
N GLY A 278 23.83 5.60 -0.19
CA GLY A 278 23.81 4.95 -1.49
C GLY A 278 23.86 5.93 -2.66
N GLY A 279 23.85 7.22 -2.37
CA GLY A 279 23.97 8.30 -3.35
C GLY A 279 22.61 8.88 -3.79
N SER A 280 22.64 10.10 -4.26
CA SER A 280 21.47 10.77 -4.83
C SER A 280 21.70 11.05 -6.30
N GLU A 281 20.74 10.64 -7.13
CA GLU A 281 20.73 11.00 -8.56
C GLU A 281 20.31 12.46 -8.71
N LEU A 282 21.24 13.35 -8.51
CA LEU A 282 21.17 14.63 -9.19
C LEU A 282 22.24 14.56 -10.30
N SER A 283 21.89 13.91 -11.40
CA SER A 283 22.75 13.87 -12.58
C SER A 283 23.03 15.29 -13.09
N PHE A 284 22.06 16.19 -12.87
CA PHE A 284 22.14 17.58 -13.31
C PHE A 284 21.70 18.56 -12.22
N PRO A 285 22.31 19.76 -12.15
CA PRO A 285 21.93 20.79 -11.17
C PRO A 285 20.52 21.30 -11.40
N ILE A 286 19.82 21.62 -10.30
CA ILE A 286 18.49 22.21 -10.33
C ILE A 286 18.59 23.64 -9.78
N THR A 287 18.11 24.60 -10.54
CA THR A 287 18.05 26.00 -10.13
C THR A 287 16.70 26.27 -9.46
N ASP A 288 16.73 26.80 -8.24
CA ASP A 288 15.53 27.19 -7.50
C ASP A 288 15.16 28.65 -7.79
N PHE A 289 13.86 28.88 -7.94
CA PHE A 289 13.24 30.20 -8.00
C PHE A 289 12.20 30.31 -6.90
N TRP A 290 12.45 31.17 -5.93
CA TRP A 290 11.56 31.43 -4.81
C TRP A 290 10.74 32.68 -5.09
N MET A 291 9.50 32.73 -4.61
CA MET A 291 8.72 33.95 -4.56
C MET A 291 9.22 34.85 -3.43
N ASP A 292 9.09 36.19 -3.58
CA ASP A 292 9.35 37.12 -2.46
C ASP A 292 8.35 36.92 -1.32
N LYS A 293 7.10 36.60 -1.68
CA LYS A 293 6.00 36.29 -0.77
C LYS A 293 5.02 35.32 -1.43
N LYS A 294 4.26 34.60 -0.62
CA LYS A 294 3.19 33.74 -1.08
C LYS A 294 2.19 34.48 -1.96
N PRO A 295 1.86 34.01 -3.16
CA PRO A 295 0.88 34.65 -4.03
C PRO A 295 -0.54 34.52 -3.46
N THR A 296 -1.34 35.57 -3.60
CA THR A 296 -2.75 35.55 -3.18
C THR A 296 -3.56 34.51 -3.97
N ASN A 297 -3.32 34.41 -5.28
CA ASN A 297 -3.90 33.40 -6.15
C ASN A 297 -2.78 32.52 -6.76
N TRP A 298 -2.49 31.43 -6.10
CA TRP A 298 -1.45 30.50 -6.54
C TRP A 298 -1.74 29.84 -7.90
N MET A 299 -3.03 29.64 -8.25
CA MET A 299 -3.41 29.03 -9.54
C MET A 299 -3.09 29.97 -10.72
N GLU A 300 -3.47 31.24 -10.61
CA GLU A 300 -3.13 32.25 -11.63
C GLU A 300 -1.63 32.40 -11.78
N LYS A 301 -0.91 32.40 -10.66
CA LYS A 301 0.56 32.47 -10.69
C LYS A 301 1.19 31.23 -11.33
N THR A 302 0.62 30.05 -11.09
CA THR A 302 1.01 28.80 -11.76
C THR A 302 0.86 28.93 -13.29
N ILE A 303 -0.28 29.44 -13.76
CA ILE A 303 -0.53 29.63 -15.20
C ILE A 303 0.44 30.67 -15.78
N GLU A 304 0.66 31.78 -15.09
CA GLU A 304 1.63 32.82 -15.51
C GLU A 304 3.02 32.21 -15.77
N TYR A 305 3.56 31.43 -14.77
CA TYR A 305 4.87 30.82 -14.93
C TYR A 305 4.87 29.71 -15.97
N THR A 306 3.80 28.90 -16.05
CA THR A 306 3.67 27.88 -17.08
C THR A 306 3.71 28.49 -18.48
N MET A 307 2.94 29.55 -18.73
CA MET A 307 2.91 30.26 -19.99
C MET A 307 4.26 30.96 -20.29
N LYS A 308 4.93 31.53 -19.28
CA LYS A 308 6.27 32.10 -19.42
C LYS A 308 7.28 31.04 -19.86
N ILE A 309 7.29 29.85 -19.24
CA ILE A 309 8.15 28.73 -19.62
C ILE A 309 7.86 28.30 -21.06
N LEU A 310 6.59 28.10 -21.41
CA LEU A 310 6.16 27.68 -22.74
C LEU A 310 6.59 28.66 -23.84
N LYS A 311 6.53 29.96 -23.57
CA LYS A 311 6.90 31.03 -24.52
C LYS A 311 8.40 31.26 -24.61
N SER A 312 9.16 31.07 -23.53
CA SER A 312 10.57 31.42 -23.45
C SER A 312 11.53 30.25 -23.68
N THR A 313 11.02 29.01 -23.76
CA THR A 313 11.86 27.81 -23.87
C THR A 313 11.35 26.88 -24.98
N PRO A 314 12.25 26.31 -25.81
CA PRO A 314 11.86 25.48 -26.96
C PRO A 314 11.43 24.06 -26.56
N SER A 315 11.89 23.54 -25.43
CA SER A 315 11.69 22.14 -25.01
C SER A 315 11.70 21.99 -23.49
N GLY A 316 11.45 20.74 -23.03
CA GLY A 316 11.43 20.35 -21.62
C GLY A 316 10.01 20.31 -21.06
N ASP A 317 9.64 19.15 -20.52
CA ASP A 317 8.31 18.93 -19.94
C ASP A 317 8.17 19.60 -18.58
N ILE A 318 6.94 19.91 -18.20
CA ILE A 318 6.60 20.66 -16.99
C ILE A 318 5.85 19.74 -16.05
N MET A 319 6.20 19.72 -14.75
CA MET A 319 5.44 19.07 -13.69
C MET A 319 4.93 20.10 -12.70
N ILE A 320 3.65 20.04 -12.36
CA ILE A 320 2.99 20.98 -11.45
C ILE A 320 2.41 20.18 -10.28
N PHE A 321 2.90 20.45 -9.08
CA PHE A 321 2.36 19.86 -7.86
C PHE A 321 1.21 20.70 -7.30
N VAL A 322 0.05 20.03 -7.16
CA VAL A 322 -1.18 20.63 -6.62
C VAL A 322 -1.66 19.86 -5.39
N LYS A 323 -2.52 20.48 -4.59
CA LYS A 323 -3.03 19.87 -3.36
C LYS A 323 -4.13 18.82 -3.59
N SER A 324 -4.90 18.94 -4.67
CA SER A 324 -6.02 18.03 -4.98
C SER A 324 -6.20 17.78 -6.48
N GLY A 325 -6.84 16.66 -6.82
CA GLY A 325 -7.26 16.38 -8.20
C GLY A 325 -8.26 17.40 -8.75
N GLY A 326 -9.11 17.97 -7.90
CA GLY A 326 -10.02 19.05 -8.28
C GLY A 326 -9.28 20.32 -8.73
N ASP A 327 -8.18 20.66 -8.05
CA ASP A 327 -7.32 21.76 -8.46
C ASP A 327 -6.61 21.46 -9.78
N GLY A 328 -6.23 20.19 -9.99
CA GLY A 328 -5.67 19.74 -11.26
C GLY A 328 -6.63 19.95 -12.44
N ASN A 329 -7.91 19.62 -12.26
CA ASN A 329 -8.96 19.87 -13.26
C ASN A 329 -9.11 21.34 -13.60
N ARG A 330 -9.14 22.20 -12.57
CA ARG A 330 -9.23 23.65 -12.75
C ARG A 330 -8.03 24.22 -13.49
N LEU A 331 -6.82 23.81 -13.10
CA LEU A 331 -5.60 24.26 -13.76
C LEU A 331 -5.51 23.83 -15.23
N CYS A 332 -5.91 22.61 -15.59
CA CYS A 332 -5.99 22.18 -16.98
C CYS A 332 -6.94 23.08 -17.78
N GLY A 333 -8.15 23.36 -17.27
CA GLY A 333 -9.10 24.27 -17.92
C GLY A 333 -8.58 25.70 -18.06
N MET A 334 -7.93 26.24 -17.03
CA MET A 334 -7.30 27.55 -17.08
C MET A 334 -6.15 27.60 -18.11
N LEU A 335 -5.35 26.54 -18.18
CA LEU A 335 -4.26 26.42 -19.14
C LEU A 335 -4.79 26.37 -20.59
N GLU A 336 -5.82 25.57 -20.87
CA GLU A 336 -6.49 25.53 -22.17
C GLU A 336 -7.01 26.91 -22.59
N THR A 337 -7.59 27.64 -21.63
CA THR A 337 -8.08 29.03 -21.86
C THR A 337 -6.90 29.97 -22.17
N ALA A 338 -5.84 29.91 -21.37
CA ALA A 338 -4.65 30.75 -21.57
C ALA A 338 -3.96 30.46 -22.92
N MET A 339 -3.89 29.19 -23.32
CA MET A 339 -3.37 28.78 -24.62
C MET A 339 -4.24 29.26 -25.79
N SER A 340 -5.58 29.22 -25.63
CA SER A 340 -6.52 29.72 -26.63
C SER A 340 -6.34 31.24 -26.84
N LEU A 341 -6.21 32.02 -25.74
CA LEU A 341 -5.95 33.46 -25.80
C LEU A 341 -4.61 33.74 -26.47
N TYR A 342 -3.55 33.05 -26.07
CA TYR A 342 -2.23 33.18 -26.70
C TYR A 342 -2.26 32.93 -28.21
N ARG A 343 -2.95 31.87 -28.66
CA ARG A 343 -3.09 31.56 -30.08
C ARG A 343 -3.84 32.65 -30.83
N LYS A 344 -4.91 33.24 -30.26
CA LYS A 344 -5.61 34.38 -30.84
C LYS A 344 -4.71 35.62 -31.00
N GLU A 345 -3.98 35.96 -29.92
CA GLU A 345 -2.99 37.06 -29.97
C GLU A 345 -1.95 36.83 -31.07
N LEU A 346 -1.42 35.61 -31.15
CA LEU A 346 -0.41 35.24 -32.13
C LEU A 346 -0.96 35.31 -33.54
N THR A 347 -2.19 34.86 -33.75
CA THR A 347 -2.90 34.95 -35.05
C THR A 347 -3.03 36.40 -35.49
N VAL A 348 -3.52 37.31 -34.61
CA VAL A 348 -3.65 38.74 -34.89
C VAL A 348 -2.28 39.36 -35.24
N LYS A 349 -1.23 39.02 -34.47
CA LYS A 349 0.13 39.53 -34.77
C LYS A 349 0.63 39.06 -36.14
N LEU A 350 0.49 37.78 -36.43
CA LEU A 350 0.97 37.21 -37.71
C LEU A 350 0.18 37.74 -38.93
N THR A 351 -1.14 37.93 -38.78
CA THR A 351 -1.96 38.52 -39.84
C THR A 351 -1.68 40.00 -40.08
N ASN A 352 -1.30 40.78 -39.05
CA ASN A 352 -1.00 42.19 -39.18
C ASN A 352 0.43 42.47 -39.68
N MET A 353 1.33 41.48 -39.67
CA MET A 353 2.74 41.66 -40.09
C MET A 353 2.95 41.62 -41.59
N ASN A 354 1.94 41.88 -42.43
CA ASN A 354 2.03 41.98 -43.96
C ASN A 354 3.06 41.02 -44.58
N SER A 355 3.27 39.84 -44.02
CA SER A 355 4.28 38.93 -44.41
C SER A 355 3.73 38.06 -45.58
N LYS A 356 4.54 37.82 -46.58
CA LYS A 356 4.33 36.86 -47.68
C LYS A 356 4.22 35.40 -47.16
N GLN A 357 3.85 35.18 -45.88
CA GLN A 357 3.76 33.87 -45.30
C GLN A 357 2.48 33.15 -45.72
N THR A 358 2.63 31.88 -46.10
CA THR A 358 1.50 31.03 -46.46
C THR A 358 0.62 30.71 -45.22
N LEU A 359 -0.61 30.39 -45.44
CA LEU A 359 -1.59 29.99 -44.40
C LEU A 359 -1.04 28.80 -43.58
N GLU A 360 -0.24 27.94 -44.17
CA GLU A 360 0.39 26.79 -43.51
C GLU A 360 1.54 27.21 -42.59
N GLU A 361 2.38 28.16 -42.98
CA GLU A 361 3.42 28.72 -42.12
C GLU A 361 2.85 29.43 -40.91
N ILE A 362 1.76 30.17 -41.09
CA ILE A 362 1.04 30.81 -39.99
C ILE A 362 0.47 29.76 -39.02
N LYS A 363 -0.18 28.69 -39.54
CA LYS A 363 -0.65 27.57 -38.73
C LYS A 363 0.49 26.89 -37.98
N LYS A 364 1.61 26.60 -38.65
CA LYS A 364 2.78 26.01 -38.03
C LYS A 364 3.36 26.86 -36.91
N ALA A 365 3.40 28.17 -37.08
CA ALA A 365 3.82 29.09 -36.03
C ALA A 365 2.86 29.15 -34.83
N ILE A 366 1.53 29.18 -35.10
CA ILE A 366 0.51 29.19 -34.05
C ILE A 366 0.56 27.92 -33.17
N TYR A 367 0.82 26.77 -33.80
CA TYR A 367 0.88 25.48 -33.10
C TYR A 367 2.29 25.01 -32.73
N ALA A 368 3.31 25.85 -32.92
CA ALA A 368 4.67 25.55 -32.48
C ALA A 368 4.73 25.26 -30.97
N ILE A 369 3.84 25.88 -30.19
CA ILE A 369 3.61 25.60 -28.76
C ILE A 369 2.25 24.91 -28.62
N ASN A 370 2.25 23.60 -28.53
CA ASN A 370 1.04 22.80 -28.37
C ASN A 370 1.20 21.78 -27.22
N PRO A 371 1.04 22.24 -25.95
CA PRO A 371 1.19 21.34 -24.80
C PRO A 371 -0.06 20.46 -24.60
N ILE A 372 0.18 19.20 -24.17
CA ILE A 372 -0.87 18.34 -23.61
C ILE A 372 -0.87 18.46 -22.07
N CYS A 373 -2.06 18.62 -21.49
CA CYS A 373 -2.25 18.59 -20.04
C CYS A 373 -2.61 17.16 -19.62
N ILE A 374 -1.77 16.56 -18.77
CA ILE A 374 -1.95 15.20 -18.25
C ILE A 374 -2.15 15.29 -16.74
N LYS A 375 -3.27 14.78 -16.25
CA LYS A 375 -3.55 14.71 -14.82
C LYS A 375 -3.05 13.38 -14.27
N LEU A 376 -2.35 13.43 -13.15
CA LEU A 376 -1.83 12.25 -12.50
C LEU A 376 -2.21 12.26 -11.01
N GLU A 377 -3.15 11.44 -10.65
CA GLU A 377 -3.67 11.28 -9.29
C GLU A 377 -3.83 9.79 -8.95
N ALA A 378 -4.16 9.48 -7.69
CA ALA A 378 -4.30 8.10 -7.21
C ALA A 378 -5.35 7.28 -7.99
N LYS A 379 -6.31 7.97 -8.64
CA LYS A 379 -7.39 7.35 -9.42
C LYS A 379 -7.10 7.29 -10.91
N SER A 380 -5.96 7.83 -11.38
CA SER A 380 -5.59 7.84 -12.79
C SER A 380 -5.51 6.44 -13.37
N THR A 381 -6.00 6.28 -14.59
CA THR A 381 -5.96 5.03 -15.35
C THR A 381 -4.52 4.63 -15.70
N LYS A 382 -4.31 3.37 -16.13
CA LYS A 382 -2.99 2.93 -16.60
C LYS A 382 -2.55 3.70 -17.84
N GLU A 383 -3.48 4.03 -18.72
CA GLU A 383 -3.24 4.81 -19.95
C GLU A 383 -2.75 6.21 -19.60
N GLU A 384 -3.43 6.92 -18.69
CA GLU A 384 -2.99 8.22 -18.18
C GLU A 384 -1.63 8.15 -17.51
N GLN A 385 -1.39 7.10 -16.73
CA GLN A 385 -0.09 6.87 -16.08
C GLN A 385 1.02 6.61 -17.11
N ASN A 386 0.76 5.81 -18.15
CA ASN A 386 1.71 5.52 -19.21
C ASN A 386 1.96 6.78 -20.05
N LEU A 387 0.91 7.54 -20.37
CA LEU A 387 1.05 8.81 -21.09
C LEU A 387 1.90 9.82 -20.32
N ALA A 388 1.81 9.84 -19.00
CA ALA A 388 2.65 10.67 -18.16
C ALA A 388 4.11 10.17 -18.12
N LYS A 389 4.33 8.86 -18.05
CA LYS A 389 5.67 8.24 -17.92
C LYS A 389 6.47 8.31 -19.20
N GLU A 390 5.87 7.91 -20.33
CA GLU A 390 6.58 7.69 -21.59
C GLU A 390 6.62 8.98 -22.42
N GLU A 391 7.83 9.40 -22.78
CA GLU A 391 8.04 10.64 -23.51
C GLU A 391 7.51 10.60 -24.95
N TYR A 392 7.59 9.44 -25.60
CA TYR A 392 7.20 9.29 -27.00
C TYR A 392 5.68 9.16 -27.19
N LEU A 393 4.92 8.69 -26.20
CA LEU A 393 3.49 8.43 -26.36
C LEU A 393 2.71 9.70 -26.65
N TYR A 394 2.93 10.79 -25.92
CA TYR A 394 2.19 12.04 -26.16
C TYR A 394 2.55 12.69 -27.49
N LYS A 395 3.79 12.48 -27.99
CA LYS A 395 4.23 13.01 -29.30
C LYS A 395 3.53 12.33 -30.48
N SER A 396 3.00 11.11 -30.32
CA SER A 396 2.21 10.42 -31.31
C SER A 396 0.75 10.88 -31.38
N LEU A 397 0.29 11.59 -30.33
CA LEU A 397 -1.08 12.11 -30.25
C LEU A 397 -1.23 13.45 -30.95
N LYS A 398 -2.45 13.75 -31.39
CA LYS A 398 -2.83 15.02 -32.01
C LYS A 398 -3.98 15.65 -31.25
N ASP A 399 -4.01 16.98 -31.28
CA ASP A 399 -5.13 17.75 -30.73
C ASP A 399 -6.41 17.62 -31.60
N SER A 400 -7.50 18.24 -31.16
CA SER A 400 -8.78 18.22 -31.90
C SER A 400 -8.71 18.87 -33.32
N HIS A 401 -7.63 19.58 -33.61
CA HIS A 401 -7.37 20.24 -34.90
C HIS A 401 -6.37 19.48 -35.76
N GLY A 402 -5.92 18.29 -35.31
CA GLY A 402 -4.96 17.45 -36.06
C GLY A 402 -3.48 17.83 -35.86
N ASN A 403 -3.16 18.77 -34.95
CA ASN A 403 -1.78 19.19 -34.69
C ASN A 403 -1.11 18.30 -33.65
N PRO A 404 0.16 17.91 -33.83
CA PRO A 404 0.90 17.09 -32.86
C PRO A 404 1.14 17.87 -31.57
N TYR A 405 1.14 17.18 -30.44
CA TYR A 405 1.57 17.77 -29.18
C TYR A 405 3.09 17.91 -29.13
N THR A 406 3.56 19.05 -28.64
CA THR A 406 5.01 19.38 -28.61
C THR A 406 5.62 19.21 -27.24
N ARG A 407 4.85 19.32 -26.15
CA ARG A 407 5.28 19.20 -24.76
C ARG A 407 4.19 18.60 -23.89
N LYS A 408 4.55 17.97 -22.79
CA LYS A 408 3.58 17.55 -21.75
C LYS A 408 3.68 18.44 -20.52
N ILE A 409 2.52 18.70 -19.94
CA ILE A 409 2.37 19.33 -18.63
C ILE A 409 1.67 18.33 -17.74
N VAL A 410 2.41 17.77 -16.78
CA VAL A 410 1.87 16.80 -15.83
C VAL A 410 1.44 17.53 -14.57
N ILE A 411 0.14 17.58 -14.31
CA ILE A 411 -0.43 18.14 -13.08
C ILE A 411 -0.72 16.99 -12.13
N THR A 412 -0.10 17.02 -10.95
CA THR A 412 -0.12 15.89 -10.03
C THR A 412 -0.25 16.32 -8.58
N THR A 413 -0.76 15.41 -7.75
CA THR A 413 -0.69 15.49 -6.29
C THR A 413 0.61 14.81 -5.80
N ASN A 414 0.75 14.55 -4.50
CA ASN A 414 1.87 13.80 -3.91
C ASN A 414 2.06 12.37 -4.47
N VAL A 415 1.15 11.86 -5.29
CA VAL A 415 1.28 10.55 -5.97
C VAL A 415 2.55 10.46 -6.82
N ALA A 416 2.95 11.54 -7.50
CA ALA A 416 4.18 11.56 -8.29
C ALA A 416 5.41 11.99 -7.49
N GLU A 417 5.30 12.17 -6.18
CA GLU A 417 6.41 12.57 -5.33
C GLU A 417 7.44 11.44 -5.09
N SER A 418 6.98 10.21 -4.90
CA SER A 418 7.84 9.04 -4.66
C SER A 418 7.58 7.88 -5.62
N SER A 419 6.34 7.54 -5.89
CA SER A 419 5.92 6.24 -6.42
C SER A 419 6.04 6.07 -7.94
N ILE A 420 6.18 7.15 -8.72
CA ILE A 420 6.15 7.10 -10.19
C ILE A 420 7.35 7.86 -10.76
N THR A 421 8.13 7.18 -11.61
CA THR A 421 9.20 7.82 -12.38
C THR A 421 8.61 8.38 -13.67
N ILE A 422 8.77 9.68 -13.91
CA ILE A 422 8.35 10.38 -15.13
C ILE A 422 9.60 10.94 -15.78
N ASN A 423 9.81 10.59 -17.04
CA ASN A 423 10.95 11.04 -17.81
C ASN A 423 10.66 12.36 -18.53
N GLY A 424 11.72 13.13 -18.86
CA GLY A 424 11.63 14.36 -19.63
C GLY A 424 11.27 15.63 -18.87
N ILE A 425 11.02 15.55 -17.55
CA ILE A 425 10.69 16.70 -16.72
C ILE A 425 11.92 17.59 -16.53
N VAL A 426 11.78 18.86 -16.93
CA VAL A 426 12.79 19.91 -16.78
C VAL A 426 12.35 20.97 -15.79
N TYR A 427 11.07 21.29 -15.79
CA TYR A 427 10.49 22.34 -14.96
C TYR A 427 9.53 21.76 -13.94
N VAL A 428 9.73 22.11 -12.67
CA VAL A 428 8.81 21.79 -11.58
C VAL A 428 8.21 23.09 -11.07
N ILE A 429 6.89 23.13 -10.89
CA ILE A 429 6.19 24.21 -10.19
C ILE A 429 5.56 23.58 -8.96
N ASP A 430 5.96 24.05 -7.77
CA ASP A 430 5.51 23.50 -6.51
C ASP A 430 4.64 24.50 -5.76
N SER A 431 3.38 24.12 -5.50
CA SER A 431 2.43 24.93 -4.73
C SER A 431 2.79 25.06 -3.24
N GLY A 432 3.61 24.13 -2.70
CA GLY A 432 3.94 24.07 -1.28
C GLY A 432 2.86 23.48 -0.38
N TYR A 433 1.78 22.95 -0.95
CA TYR A 433 0.64 22.41 -0.20
C TYR A 433 0.31 20.97 -0.54
N GLU A 434 -0.30 20.32 0.44
CA GLU A 434 -0.94 19.02 0.27
C GLU A 434 -2.18 18.89 1.16
N TYR A 435 -3.06 17.96 0.83
CA TYR A 435 -4.07 17.49 1.75
C TYR A 435 -3.56 16.29 2.53
N THR A 436 -3.61 16.37 3.85
CA THR A 436 -3.28 15.25 4.75
C THR A 436 -4.52 14.74 5.45
N ASP A 437 -4.67 13.41 5.46
CA ASP A 437 -5.66 12.78 6.30
C ASP A 437 -5.33 13.01 7.78
N ALA A 438 -6.31 13.45 8.55
CA ALA A 438 -6.22 13.58 9.99
C ALA A 438 -7.49 13.01 10.64
N TYR A 439 -7.34 12.41 11.80
CA TYR A 439 -8.41 11.86 12.59
C TYR A 439 -8.48 12.59 13.94
N GLU A 440 -9.63 13.14 14.28
CA GLU A 440 -9.88 13.74 15.59
C GLU A 440 -10.56 12.71 16.51
N PRO A 441 -9.84 12.11 17.45
CA PRO A 441 -10.34 10.99 18.26
C PRO A 441 -11.58 11.32 19.08
N ASN A 442 -11.61 12.50 19.73
CA ASN A 442 -12.71 12.88 20.62
C ASN A 442 -14.03 13.10 19.88
N ALA A 443 -13.95 13.58 18.66
CA ALA A 443 -15.13 13.79 17.81
C ALA A 443 -15.39 12.60 16.87
N ARG A 444 -14.44 11.66 16.74
CA ARG A 444 -14.48 10.54 15.77
C ARG A 444 -14.68 11.03 14.34
N VAL A 445 -14.02 12.12 13.99
CA VAL A 445 -14.14 12.78 12.71
C VAL A 445 -12.87 12.62 11.92
N ARG A 446 -12.97 12.10 10.69
CA ARG A 446 -11.90 12.17 9.71
C ARG A 446 -11.94 13.53 9.02
N SER A 447 -10.80 14.14 8.80
CA SER A 447 -10.68 15.40 8.09
C SER A 447 -9.57 15.32 7.07
N LEU A 448 -9.72 16.07 5.99
CA LEU A 448 -8.69 16.30 5.02
C LEU A 448 -8.20 17.74 5.22
N LEU A 449 -7.09 17.88 5.91
CA LEU A 449 -6.54 19.18 6.26
C LEU A 449 -5.56 19.66 5.19
N GLU A 450 -5.71 20.89 4.77
CA GLU A 450 -4.73 21.57 3.94
C GLU A 450 -3.54 21.97 4.80
N ASN A 451 -2.37 21.42 4.51
CA ASN A 451 -1.14 21.69 5.22
C ASN A 451 -0.03 22.09 4.23
N THR A 452 0.96 22.81 4.73
CA THR A 452 2.23 22.94 4.04
C THR A 452 2.94 21.59 4.01
N ILE A 453 3.63 21.31 2.91
CA ILE A 453 4.44 20.10 2.79
C ILE A 453 5.69 20.16 3.66
N ALA A 454 6.27 19.03 4.00
CA ALA A 454 7.54 18.98 4.70
C ALA A 454 8.71 19.37 3.78
N GLN A 455 9.82 19.87 4.36
CA GLN A 455 11.05 20.19 3.62
C GLN A 455 11.60 19.00 2.84
N SER A 456 11.46 17.78 3.39
CA SER A 456 11.84 16.54 2.70
C SER A 456 11.00 16.30 1.44
N ALA A 457 9.69 16.63 1.47
CA ALA A 457 8.80 16.53 0.31
C ALA A 457 9.16 17.59 -0.74
N VAL A 458 9.49 18.82 -0.34
CA VAL A 458 10.02 19.85 -1.27
C VAL A 458 11.24 19.33 -2.02
N LYS A 459 12.20 18.70 -1.33
CA LYS A 459 13.39 18.11 -1.96
C LYS A 459 13.02 16.99 -2.95
N GLN A 460 12.05 16.16 -2.62
CA GLN A 460 11.59 15.08 -3.50
C GLN A 460 10.87 15.62 -4.74
N ARG A 461 9.98 16.63 -4.58
CA ARG A 461 9.28 17.30 -5.69
C ARG A 461 10.27 17.99 -6.62
N LYS A 462 11.20 18.80 -6.08
CA LYS A 462 12.29 19.42 -6.81
C LYS A 462 13.12 18.38 -7.58
N GLY A 463 13.47 17.26 -6.95
CA GLY A 463 14.23 16.15 -7.54
C GLY A 463 13.57 15.47 -8.74
N ARG A 464 12.34 15.83 -9.10
CA ARG A 464 11.69 15.36 -10.33
C ARG A 464 12.26 16.05 -11.60
N ALA A 465 12.76 17.26 -11.47
CA ALA A 465 13.62 17.89 -12.47
C ALA A 465 15.05 17.30 -12.40
N GLY A 466 15.96 17.72 -13.23
CA GLY A 466 17.40 17.37 -13.13
C GLY A 466 17.77 15.90 -13.36
N ARG A 467 16.87 15.04 -13.82
CA ARG A 467 17.17 13.62 -14.10
C ARG A 467 17.83 13.39 -15.43
N THR A 468 17.43 14.10 -16.47
CA THR A 468 17.90 13.92 -17.84
C THR A 468 18.73 15.10 -18.33
N GLN A 469 18.53 16.28 -17.74
CA GLN A 469 19.25 17.52 -18.06
C GLN A 469 19.08 18.53 -16.91
N LYS A 470 19.77 19.68 -17.00
CA LYS A 470 19.63 20.77 -16.02
C LYS A 470 18.15 21.12 -15.80
N GLY A 471 17.75 21.13 -14.53
CA GLY A 471 16.38 21.36 -14.11
C GLY A 471 16.13 22.71 -13.47
N TYR A 472 14.84 23.05 -13.32
CA TYR A 472 14.38 24.30 -12.69
C TYR A 472 13.19 24.00 -11.79
N CYS A 473 13.19 24.57 -10.58
CA CYS A 473 12.09 24.46 -9.64
C CYS A 473 11.59 25.84 -9.25
N ILE A 474 10.30 26.10 -9.48
CA ILE A 474 9.62 27.32 -9.12
C ILE A 474 8.76 27.03 -7.88
N HIS A 475 9.13 27.62 -6.76
CA HIS A 475 8.44 27.50 -5.48
C HIS A 475 7.44 28.67 -5.36
N LEU A 476 6.14 28.38 -5.27
CA LEU A 476 5.09 29.39 -5.11
C LEU A 476 4.96 29.86 -3.65
N TYR A 477 6.08 29.95 -2.98
CA TYR A 477 6.26 30.42 -1.60
C TYR A 477 7.68 30.97 -1.45
N SER A 478 7.94 31.70 -0.39
CA SER A 478 9.25 32.31 -0.14
C SER A 478 10.23 31.32 0.49
N GLU A 479 11.52 31.58 0.33
CA GLU A 479 12.57 30.82 1.01
C GLU A 479 12.45 30.92 2.55
N ASN A 480 11.97 32.05 3.04
CA ASN A 480 11.74 32.24 4.46
C ASN A 480 10.59 31.35 4.97
N GLU A 481 9.47 31.22 4.22
CA GLU A 481 8.38 30.31 4.56
C GLU A 481 8.86 28.85 4.54
N PHE A 482 9.66 28.45 3.55
CA PHE A 482 10.24 27.11 3.49
C PHE A 482 11.07 26.75 4.73
N LYS A 483 11.83 27.70 5.30
CA LYS A 483 12.62 27.46 6.53
C LYS A 483 11.75 27.13 7.74
N HIS A 484 10.47 27.53 7.72
CA HIS A 484 9.48 27.25 8.77
C HIS A 484 8.63 25.99 8.49
N PHE A 485 8.79 25.35 7.34
CA PHE A 485 8.13 24.06 7.08
C PHE A 485 8.71 22.98 7.99
N GLU A 486 7.87 22.01 8.39
CA GLU A 486 8.33 20.83 9.11
C GLU A 486 9.43 20.11 8.33
N LYS A 487 10.47 19.63 9.02
CA LYS A 487 11.59 18.93 8.35
C LYS A 487 11.14 17.66 7.66
N PHE A 488 10.27 16.87 8.33
CA PHE A 488 9.74 15.60 7.87
C PHE A 488 8.23 15.55 8.04
N PRO A 489 7.49 14.68 7.27
CA PRO A 489 6.05 14.50 7.44
C PRO A 489 5.73 13.95 8.83
N ILE A 490 4.60 14.35 9.39
CA ILE A 490 4.08 13.79 10.65
C ILE A 490 3.78 12.29 10.43
N PRO A 491 4.31 11.40 11.28
CA PRO A 491 4.04 9.97 11.20
C PRO A 491 2.55 9.63 11.23
N SER A 492 2.15 8.59 10.50
CA SER A 492 0.73 8.22 10.43
C SER A 492 0.15 7.84 11.78
N ILE A 493 0.94 7.24 12.66
CA ILE A 493 0.50 6.83 14.00
C ILE A 493 0.06 8.01 14.89
N GLU A 494 0.54 9.20 14.61
CA GLU A 494 0.21 10.42 15.35
C GLU A 494 -1.05 11.13 14.81
N LYS A 495 -1.61 10.68 13.67
CA LYS A 495 -2.72 11.37 13.00
C LYS A 495 -3.85 10.47 12.49
N THR A 496 -3.77 9.15 12.69
CA THR A 496 -4.79 8.20 12.21
C THR A 496 -5.46 7.42 13.34
N ASP A 497 -6.59 6.77 13.06
CA ASP A 497 -7.22 5.81 13.98
C ASP A 497 -6.38 4.53 14.05
N ILE A 498 -5.87 4.20 15.25
CA ILE A 498 -5.01 3.05 15.52
C ILE A 498 -5.74 1.88 16.20
N THR A 499 -7.06 1.84 16.13
CA THR A 499 -7.88 0.83 16.82
C THR A 499 -7.54 -0.61 16.38
N ASN A 500 -7.38 -0.82 15.07
CA ASN A 500 -6.98 -2.13 14.53
C ASN A 500 -5.55 -2.51 14.96
N ASP A 501 -4.65 -1.53 14.98
CA ASP A 501 -3.23 -1.74 15.29
C ASP A 501 -3.06 -2.12 16.78
N ILE A 502 -3.77 -1.46 17.69
CA ILE A 502 -3.81 -1.81 19.10
C ILE A 502 -4.34 -3.24 19.29
N LEU A 503 -5.43 -3.61 18.63
CA LEU A 503 -5.97 -4.97 18.72
C LEU A 503 -4.99 -6.02 18.18
N ASP A 504 -4.24 -5.70 17.13
CA ASP A 504 -3.21 -6.58 16.60
C ASP A 504 -2.00 -6.72 17.56
N LEU A 505 -1.60 -5.63 18.20
CA LEU A 505 -0.53 -5.66 19.21
C LEU A 505 -0.93 -6.46 20.45
N MET A 506 -2.19 -6.39 20.90
CA MET A 506 -2.68 -7.17 22.03
C MET A 506 -2.62 -8.70 21.87
N LYS A 507 -2.32 -9.20 20.68
CA LYS A 507 -2.08 -10.64 20.44
C LYS A 507 -0.66 -11.07 20.76
N LEU A 508 0.26 -10.12 20.89
CA LEU A 508 1.65 -10.43 21.18
C LEU A 508 1.82 -10.93 22.60
N PRO A 509 2.75 -11.89 22.84
CA PRO A 509 3.06 -12.35 24.18
C PRO A 509 3.48 -11.20 25.10
N GLY A 510 2.78 -11.08 26.23
CA GLY A 510 3.00 -10.02 27.21
C GLY A 510 2.22 -8.73 26.96
N ALA A 511 1.51 -8.63 25.84
CA ALA A 511 0.66 -7.47 25.50
C ALA A 511 -0.84 -7.81 25.49
N GLU A 512 -1.24 -8.96 26.02
CA GLU A 512 -2.64 -9.37 26.09
C GLU A 512 -3.48 -8.44 27.00
N LYS A 513 -2.78 -7.68 27.88
CA LYS A 513 -3.38 -6.65 28.73
C LYS A 513 -3.15 -5.25 28.16
N VAL A 514 -4.04 -4.33 28.54
CA VAL A 514 -3.91 -2.90 28.19
C VAL A 514 -2.57 -2.32 28.65
N LYS A 515 -2.08 -2.70 29.85
CA LYS A 515 -0.76 -2.31 30.33
C LYS A 515 0.34 -2.71 29.34
N GLY A 516 0.37 -3.97 28.94
CA GLY A 516 1.43 -4.47 28.04
C GLY A 516 1.37 -3.83 26.64
N VAL A 517 0.17 -3.54 26.12
CA VAL A 517 0.07 -2.84 24.81
C VAL A 517 0.50 -1.37 24.92
N ARG A 518 0.25 -0.70 26.07
CA ARG A 518 0.77 0.65 26.31
C ARG A 518 2.29 0.67 26.34
N GLU A 519 2.91 -0.24 27.08
CA GLU A 519 4.36 -0.42 27.11
C GLU A 519 4.93 -0.65 25.69
N LEU A 520 4.23 -1.43 24.85
CA LEU A 520 4.61 -1.61 23.45
C LEU A 520 4.51 -0.32 22.62
N LEU A 521 3.44 0.47 22.82
CA LEU A 521 3.24 1.73 22.10
C LEU A 521 4.30 2.78 22.47
N ASP A 522 4.78 2.77 23.72
CA ASP A 522 5.87 3.64 24.15
C ASP A 522 7.22 3.27 23.51
N GLU A 523 7.38 2.00 23.06
CA GLU A 523 8.59 1.55 22.35
C GLU A 523 8.57 1.88 20.85
N PHE A 524 7.49 2.45 20.30
CA PHE A 524 7.47 2.86 18.90
C PHE A 524 8.49 3.97 18.65
N ILE A 525 9.03 4.03 17.42
CA ILE A 525 9.93 5.11 17.01
C ILE A 525 9.29 6.51 17.12
N SER A 526 7.96 6.56 17.08
CA SER A 526 7.12 7.72 17.42
C SER A 526 5.91 7.20 18.18
N PRO A 527 5.86 7.32 19.50
CA PRO A 527 4.71 6.90 20.29
C PRO A 527 3.45 7.68 19.91
N PRO A 528 2.28 7.04 19.80
CA PRO A 528 1.03 7.73 19.52
C PRO A 528 0.61 8.58 20.70
N HIS A 529 -0.04 9.71 20.41
CA HIS A 529 -0.57 10.58 21.47
C HIS A 529 -1.70 9.86 22.25
N GLU A 530 -1.75 10.03 23.57
CA GLU A 530 -2.66 9.37 24.51
C GLU A 530 -4.14 9.42 24.10
N LYS A 531 -4.60 10.52 23.48
CA LYS A 531 -5.99 10.66 22.99
C LYS A 531 -6.38 9.59 21.95
N PHE A 532 -5.43 9.14 21.09
CA PHE A 532 -5.66 8.07 20.12
C PHE A 532 -5.75 6.71 20.81
N ILE A 533 -4.89 6.47 21.80
CA ILE A 533 -4.88 5.22 22.58
C ILE A 533 -6.21 5.08 23.33
N ILE A 534 -6.62 6.11 24.07
CA ILE A 534 -7.87 6.08 24.86
C ILE A 534 -9.09 5.89 23.96
N ASN A 535 -9.17 6.60 22.83
CA ASN A 535 -10.29 6.44 21.91
C ASN A 535 -10.37 5.03 21.30
N SER A 536 -9.22 4.47 20.94
CA SER A 536 -9.12 3.09 20.43
C SER A 536 -9.53 2.07 21.47
N LEU A 537 -9.05 2.20 22.72
CA LEU A 537 -9.46 1.31 23.84
C LEU A 537 -10.96 1.42 24.13
N LYS A 538 -11.53 2.63 24.12
CA LYS A 538 -12.99 2.82 24.26
C LYS A 538 -13.76 2.11 23.14
N THR A 539 -13.27 2.19 21.91
CA THR A 539 -13.88 1.50 20.76
C THR A 539 -13.79 -0.01 20.90
N LEU A 540 -12.64 -0.54 21.30
CA LEU A 540 -12.43 -1.97 21.51
C LEU A 540 -13.30 -2.50 22.66
N TYR A 541 -13.42 -1.76 23.73
CA TYR A 541 -14.31 -2.09 24.86
C TYR A 541 -15.79 -2.10 24.44
N ALA A 542 -16.22 -1.08 23.69
CA ALA A 542 -17.58 -0.99 23.19
C ALA A 542 -17.96 -2.16 22.28
N LEU A 543 -17.00 -2.70 21.51
CA LEU A 543 -17.19 -3.87 20.65
C LEU A 543 -16.96 -5.21 21.37
N ASN A 544 -16.79 -5.21 22.70
CA ASN A 544 -16.45 -6.38 23.51
C ASN A 544 -15.14 -7.06 23.10
N ALA A 545 -14.20 -6.32 22.50
CA ALA A 545 -12.89 -6.84 22.12
C ALA A 545 -11.92 -6.91 23.31
N ILE A 546 -12.13 -6.08 24.32
CA ILE A 546 -11.38 -6.07 25.59
C ILE A 546 -12.36 -6.03 26.78
N THR A 547 -11.92 -6.50 27.94
CA THR A 547 -12.73 -6.60 29.14
C THR A 547 -12.98 -5.24 29.81
N ASN A 548 -12.00 -4.33 29.78
CA ASN A 548 -12.10 -2.95 30.26
C ASN A 548 -10.99 -2.08 29.64
N ILE A 549 -11.01 -0.76 29.89
CA ILE A 549 -10.04 0.20 29.35
C ILE A 549 -8.89 0.51 30.31
N THR A 550 -8.87 -0.05 31.51
CA THR A 550 -7.83 0.13 32.52
C THR A 550 -6.66 -0.80 32.25
N ASN A 551 -5.55 -0.62 32.93
CA ASN A 551 -4.30 -1.36 32.71
C ASN A 551 -4.44 -2.90 32.85
N ASP A 552 -5.41 -3.39 33.60
CA ASP A 552 -5.75 -4.80 33.80
C ASP A 552 -6.72 -5.34 32.72
N GLY A 553 -7.26 -4.50 31.86
CA GLY A 553 -8.12 -4.90 30.74
C GLY A 553 -7.40 -5.88 29.82
N GLU A 554 -8.08 -6.97 29.46
CA GLU A 554 -7.52 -8.08 28.66
C GLU A 554 -8.29 -8.24 27.36
N ILE A 555 -7.59 -8.72 26.32
CA ILE A 555 -8.22 -9.10 25.06
C ILE A 555 -9.19 -10.26 25.28
N THR A 556 -10.41 -10.12 24.81
CA THR A 556 -11.47 -11.15 24.90
C THR A 556 -11.39 -12.15 23.75
N HIS A 557 -12.21 -13.21 23.82
CA HIS A 557 -12.40 -14.12 22.68
C HIS A 557 -12.96 -13.39 21.46
N MET A 558 -13.86 -12.41 21.66
CA MET A 558 -14.34 -11.55 20.59
C MET A 558 -13.19 -10.73 19.99
N GLY A 559 -12.30 -10.17 20.82
CA GLY A 559 -11.10 -9.46 20.36
C GLY A 559 -10.22 -10.33 19.45
N TYR A 560 -9.94 -11.56 19.84
CA TYR A 560 -9.21 -12.50 18.99
C TYR A 560 -9.96 -12.83 17.69
N ALA A 561 -11.29 -12.97 17.72
CA ALA A 561 -12.08 -13.21 16.52
C ALA A 561 -12.04 -12.01 15.57
N LEU A 562 -12.21 -10.80 16.09
CA LEU A 562 -12.15 -9.55 15.33
C LEU A 562 -10.80 -9.34 14.67
N SER A 563 -9.71 -9.67 15.36
CA SER A 563 -8.34 -9.52 14.85
C SER A 563 -8.01 -10.43 13.64
N ARG A 564 -8.87 -11.38 13.28
CA ARG A 564 -8.71 -12.18 12.06
C ARG A 564 -9.05 -11.38 10.80
N PHE A 565 -9.82 -10.30 10.92
CA PHE A 565 -10.28 -9.47 9.81
C PHE A 565 -9.42 -8.21 9.61
N ARG A 566 -8.11 -8.37 9.44
CA ARG A 566 -7.14 -7.25 9.40
C ARG A 566 -7.35 -6.23 8.28
N SER A 567 -8.01 -6.63 7.19
CA SER A 567 -8.17 -5.78 6.00
C SER A 567 -9.36 -4.80 6.10
N ILE A 568 -10.10 -4.85 7.19
CA ILE A 568 -11.29 -4.02 7.42
C ILE A 568 -11.26 -3.41 8.83
N LYS A 569 -12.04 -2.34 9.05
CA LYS A 569 -12.21 -1.73 10.37
C LYS A 569 -12.82 -2.75 11.34
N VAL A 570 -12.41 -2.72 12.62
CA VAL A 570 -12.87 -3.64 13.69
C VAL A 570 -14.40 -3.67 13.82
N ASN A 571 -15.06 -2.52 13.63
CA ASN A 571 -16.53 -2.42 13.65
C ASN A 571 -17.19 -3.27 12.55
N TYR A 572 -16.64 -3.30 11.34
CA TYR A 572 -17.14 -4.16 10.27
C TYR A 572 -16.86 -5.63 10.49
N ALA A 573 -15.71 -5.97 11.10
CA ALA A 573 -15.44 -7.33 11.53
C ALA A 573 -16.51 -7.82 12.53
N ARG A 574 -16.94 -6.94 13.44
CA ARG A 574 -18.01 -7.24 14.38
C ARG A 574 -19.36 -7.51 13.69
N ALA A 575 -19.69 -6.71 12.68
CA ALA A 575 -20.89 -6.92 11.84
C ALA A 575 -20.86 -8.26 11.11
N ILE A 576 -19.70 -8.62 10.52
CA ILE A 576 -19.51 -9.92 9.82
C ILE A 576 -19.69 -11.08 10.79
N ILE A 577 -19.10 -11.05 11.98
CA ILE A 577 -19.29 -12.10 12.98
C ILE A 577 -20.76 -12.23 13.36
N ALA A 578 -21.44 -11.11 13.59
CA ALA A 578 -22.88 -11.11 13.90
C ALA A 578 -23.73 -11.73 12.79
N SER A 579 -23.35 -11.52 11.53
CA SER A 579 -24.10 -11.98 10.36
C SER A 579 -24.29 -13.50 10.29
N HIS A 580 -23.35 -14.26 10.85
CA HIS A 580 -23.45 -15.71 10.95
C HIS A 580 -24.71 -16.12 11.76
N PHE A 581 -24.95 -15.49 12.88
CA PHE A 581 -26.07 -15.78 13.78
C PHE A 581 -27.41 -15.28 13.22
N TYR A 582 -27.37 -14.19 12.43
CA TYR A 582 -28.56 -13.66 11.75
C TYR A 582 -28.87 -14.33 10.41
N GLY A 583 -28.01 -15.24 9.90
CA GLY A 583 -28.22 -15.99 8.66
C GLY A 583 -28.05 -15.15 7.38
N VAL A 584 -27.30 -14.06 7.45
CA VAL A 584 -27.09 -13.11 6.34
C VAL A 584 -25.61 -12.88 6.02
N SER A 585 -24.78 -13.89 6.29
CA SER A 585 -23.31 -13.79 6.20
C SER A 585 -22.83 -13.32 4.83
N ARG A 586 -23.38 -13.89 3.74
CA ARG A 586 -22.96 -13.53 2.40
C ARG A 586 -23.26 -12.07 2.07
N SER A 587 -24.48 -11.63 2.32
CA SER A 587 -24.91 -10.25 2.06
C SER A 587 -24.12 -9.22 2.88
N VAL A 588 -23.78 -9.54 4.15
CA VAL A 588 -22.97 -8.65 5.00
C VAL A 588 -21.51 -8.65 4.55
N CYS A 589 -20.91 -9.77 4.14
CA CYS A 589 -19.56 -9.79 3.59
C CYS A 589 -19.48 -9.00 2.27
N ASP A 590 -20.48 -9.14 1.39
CA ASP A 590 -20.60 -8.35 0.17
C ASP A 590 -20.68 -6.86 0.49
N LEU A 591 -21.53 -6.47 1.46
CA LEU A 591 -21.72 -5.08 1.86
C LEU A 591 -20.44 -4.48 2.49
N VAL A 592 -19.80 -5.19 3.38
CA VAL A 592 -18.55 -4.71 4.01
C VAL A 592 -17.44 -4.55 2.97
N ALA A 593 -17.33 -5.47 2.02
CA ALA A 593 -16.38 -5.34 0.92
C ALA A 593 -16.68 -4.11 0.06
N LEU A 594 -17.96 -3.83 -0.22
CA LEU A 594 -18.42 -2.63 -0.94
C LEU A 594 -18.03 -1.35 -0.18
N ILE A 595 -18.35 -1.25 1.09
CA ILE A 595 -18.05 -0.08 1.93
C ILE A 595 -16.54 0.15 2.00
N THR A 596 -15.75 -0.90 2.21
CA THR A 596 -14.29 -0.82 2.28
C THR A 596 -13.67 -0.30 0.98
N ILE A 597 -14.20 -0.72 -0.19
CA ILE A 597 -13.70 -0.29 -1.50
C ILE A 597 -14.27 1.08 -1.90
N ALA A 598 -15.45 1.44 -1.39
CA ALA A 598 -16.04 2.77 -1.56
C ALA A 598 -15.21 3.88 -0.91
N ASP A 599 -14.52 3.57 0.19
CA ASP A 599 -13.72 4.52 1.00
C ASP A 599 -14.53 5.79 1.33
N GLY A 600 -15.73 5.59 1.89
CA GLY A 600 -16.65 6.67 2.27
C GLY A 600 -17.36 7.36 1.11
N MET A 601 -17.10 7.01 -0.15
CA MET A 601 -17.66 7.68 -1.33
C MET A 601 -18.53 6.73 -2.18
N LEU A 602 -19.84 6.88 -2.12
CA LEU A 602 -20.77 6.09 -2.93
C LEU A 602 -20.51 6.23 -4.44
N ASN A 603 -20.25 7.45 -4.91
CA ASN A 603 -19.97 7.76 -6.31
C ASN A 603 -18.69 7.08 -6.84
N SER A 604 -17.90 6.46 -5.97
CA SER A 604 -16.71 5.74 -6.41
C SER A 604 -16.98 4.53 -7.30
N PHE A 605 -18.20 3.99 -7.26
CA PHE A 605 -18.66 2.89 -8.12
C PHE A 605 -19.38 3.35 -9.37
N ILE A 606 -19.75 4.63 -9.46
CA ILE A 606 -20.61 5.18 -10.51
C ILE A 606 -19.82 6.21 -11.31
N TYR A 607 -19.77 6.06 -12.62
CA TYR A 607 -19.18 7.08 -13.48
C TYR A 607 -20.13 8.27 -13.63
N GLU A 608 -19.59 9.48 -13.53
CA GLU A 608 -20.31 10.68 -13.86
C GLU A 608 -20.61 10.71 -15.36
N PHE A 609 -21.80 11.23 -15.72
CA PHE A 609 -22.14 11.47 -17.11
C PHE A 609 -21.44 12.74 -17.62
N TYR A 610 -20.72 12.61 -18.71
CA TYR A 610 -20.12 13.73 -19.42
C TYR A 610 -20.73 13.79 -20.84
N PRO A 611 -21.26 14.96 -21.28
CA PRO A 611 -21.77 15.13 -22.62
C PRO A 611 -20.68 14.88 -23.67
N ASP A 612 -20.97 14.08 -24.67
CA ASP A 612 -20.08 13.82 -25.80
C ASP A 612 -20.09 15.01 -26.76
N LYS A 613 -18.96 15.66 -26.95
CA LYS A 613 -18.78 16.80 -27.85
C LYS A 613 -19.09 16.48 -29.34
N LYS A 614 -19.05 15.18 -29.70
CA LYS A 614 -19.36 14.70 -31.07
C LYS A 614 -20.86 14.46 -31.32
N LYS A 615 -21.67 14.40 -30.26
CA LYS A 615 -23.11 14.14 -30.34
C LYS A 615 -23.92 15.45 -30.35
N SER A 616 -25.12 15.42 -30.94
CA SER A 616 -26.01 16.57 -30.88
C SER A 616 -26.44 16.90 -29.44
N LYS A 617 -26.80 18.15 -29.20
CA LYS A 617 -27.26 18.61 -27.88
C LYS A 617 -28.50 17.83 -27.40
N GLU A 618 -29.41 17.49 -28.32
CA GLU A 618 -30.61 16.70 -28.01
C GLU A 618 -30.28 15.24 -27.63
N THR A 619 -29.31 14.63 -28.32
CA THR A 619 -28.83 13.26 -27.98
C THR A 619 -28.19 13.23 -26.59
N ASN A 620 -27.35 14.20 -26.31
CA ASN A 620 -26.71 14.34 -24.97
C ASN A 620 -27.77 14.53 -23.87
N GLN A 621 -28.81 15.33 -24.09
CA GLN A 621 -29.91 15.53 -23.14
C GLN A 621 -30.71 14.24 -22.90
N LYS A 622 -30.98 13.46 -23.92
CA LYS A 622 -31.68 12.16 -23.80
C LYS A 622 -30.82 11.16 -22.99
N GLU A 623 -29.53 11.11 -23.27
CA GLU A 623 -28.60 10.25 -22.54
C GLU A 623 -28.46 10.69 -21.06
N GLU A 624 -28.41 11.98 -20.78
CA GLU A 624 -28.38 12.50 -19.41
C GLU A 624 -29.66 12.16 -18.63
N GLN A 625 -30.82 12.26 -19.28
CA GLN A 625 -32.09 11.85 -18.66
C GLN A 625 -32.12 10.33 -18.37
N ARG A 626 -31.64 9.51 -19.31
CA ARG A 626 -31.50 8.07 -19.13
C ARG A 626 -30.56 7.76 -17.95
N TYR A 627 -29.40 8.42 -17.88
CA TYR A 627 -28.46 8.33 -16.77
C TYR A 627 -29.14 8.65 -15.45
N LYS A 628 -29.77 9.82 -15.33
CA LYS A 628 -30.46 10.26 -14.09
C LYS A 628 -31.53 9.25 -13.65
N LYS A 629 -32.32 8.72 -14.60
CA LYS A 629 -33.34 7.70 -14.31
C LYS A 629 -32.72 6.41 -13.82
N LEU A 630 -31.62 5.95 -14.43
CA LEU A 630 -30.93 4.74 -14.08
C LEU A 630 -30.32 4.86 -12.67
N ILE A 631 -29.59 5.94 -12.40
CA ILE A 631 -28.97 6.18 -11.08
C ILE A 631 -30.03 6.21 -9.97
N LYS A 632 -31.15 6.88 -10.23
CA LYS A 632 -32.28 6.93 -9.28
C LYS A 632 -32.89 5.54 -9.04
N SER A 633 -32.85 4.62 -10.02
CA SER A 633 -33.37 3.27 -9.86
C SER A 633 -32.54 2.38 -8.92
N TYR A 634 -31.31 2.76 -8.63
CA TYR A 634 -30.47 2.03 -7.65
C TYR A 634 -30.82 2.37 -6.21
N ALA A 635 -31.41 3.54 -5.97
CA ALA A 635 -31.68 4.04 -4.63
C ALA A 635 -32.59 3.09 -3.83
N HIS A 636 -32.15 2.74 -2.64
CA HIS A 636 -32.92 1.92 -1.70
C HIS A 636 -33.50 2.79 -0.57
N PRO A 637 -34.76 2.56 -0.12
CA PRO A 637 -35.38 3.38 0.94
C PRO A 637 -34.63 3.38 2.27
N MET A 638 -33.92 2.30 2.57
CA MET A 638 -33.10 2.20 3.80
C MET A 638 -31.80 2.97 3.72
N GLY A 639 -31.34 3.39 2.53
CA GLY A 639 -30.17 4.24 2.34
C GLY A 639 -29.01 3.61 1.57
N ASP A 640 -27.81 4.18 1.77
CA ASP A 640 -26.65 3.95 0.93
C ASP A 640 -26.09 2.54 1.01
N PHE A 641 -26.10 1.89 2.16
CA PHE A 641 -25.64 0.50 2.32
C PHE A 641 -26.45 -0.46 1.44
N MET A 642 -27.76 -0.34 1.54
CA MET A 642 -28.66 -1.21 0.78
C MET A 642 -28.65 -0.86 -0.71
N THR A 643 -28.43 0.41 -1.05
CA THR A 643 -28.22 0.87 -2.43
C THR A 643 -26.97 0.23 -3.04
N LEU A 644 -25.84 0.25 -2.34
CA LEU A 644 -24.60 -0.42 -2.77
C LEU A 644 -24.81 -1.94 -2.94
N LEU A 645 -25.46 -2.56 -1.97
CA LEU A 645 -25.74 -4.00 -2.02
C LEU A 645 -26.67 -4.35 -3.20
N ASN A 646 -27.66 -3.51 -3.50
CA ASN A 646 -28.57 -3.68 -4.64
C ASN A 646 -27.82 -3.60 -5.98
N ILE A 647 -26.95 -2.61 -6.16
CA ILE A 647 -26.07 -2.51 -7.33
C ILE A 647 -25.22 -3.79 -7.49
N TYR A 648 -24.64 -4.26 -6.38
CA TYR A 648 -23.78 -5.43 -6.43
C TYR A 648 -24.53 -6.73 -6.67
N LYS A 649 -25.72 -6.90 -6.09
CA LYS A 649 -26.60 -8.05 -6.38
C LYS A 649 -26.95 -8.14 -7.87
N GLN A 650 -27.16 -6.98 -8.55
CA GLN A 650 -27.40 -6.94 -10.00
C GLN A 650 -26.13 -7.30 -10.79
N PHE A 651 -24.97 -6.76 -10.41
CA PHE A 651 -23.70 -7.11 -11.02
C PHE A 651 -23.39 -8.61 -10.89
N ARG A 652 -23.62 -9.21 -9.74
CA ARG A 652 -23.39 -10.65 -9.53
C ARG A 652 -24.21 -11.55 -10.46
N LYS A 653 -25.43 -11.18 -10.80
CA LYS A 653 -26.26 -11.96 -11.76
C LYS A 653 -25.63 -12.04 -13.14
N VAL A 654 -24.85 -11.02 -13.53
CA VAL A 654 -24.20 -10.93 -14.85
C VAL A 654 -22.78 -11.50 -14.80
N SER A 655 -22.17 -11.55 -13.61
CA SER A 655 -20.77 -11.88 -13.40
C SER A 655 -20.55 -13.20 -12.64
N GLU A 656 -21.45 -14.18 -12.80
CA GLU A 656 -21.29 -15.52 -12.21
C GLU A 656 -19.89 -16.07 -12.50
N HIS A 657 -19.19 -16.57 -11.45
CA HIS A 657 -17.83 -17.12 -11.49
C HIS A 657 -16.66 -16.13 -11.66
N LEU A 658 -16.86 -14.81 -11.69
CA LEU A 658 -15.73 -13.86 -11.69
C LEU A 658 -14.87 -13.91 -10.39
N SER A 659 -15.41 -14.47 -9.31
CA SER A 659 -14.67 -14.69 -8.05
C SER A 659 -13.64 -15.81 -8.13
N ASP A 660 -13.68 -16.63 -9.18
CA ASP A 660 -12.83 -17.83 -9.32
C ASP A 660 -11.50 -17.53 -10.05
N PHE A 661 -11.32 -16.29 -10.55
CA PHE A 661 -10.06 -15.87 -11.15
C PHE A 661 -9.00 -15.64 -10.07
N THR A 662 -7.84 -16.26 -10.24
CA THR A 662 -6.69 -16.06 -9.35
C THR A 662 -5.99 -14.72 -9.63
N ASN A 663 -5.19 -14.24 -8.68
CA ASN A 663 -4.43 -12.98 -8.85
C ASN A 663 -3.40 -13.04 -10.00
N ALA A 664 -2.98 -14.24 -10.43
CA ALA A 664 -2.11 -14.42 -11.60
C ALA A 664 -2.82 -14.07 -12.91
N ASP A 665 -4.15 -14.27 -12.96
CA ASP A 665 -4.98 -13.94 -14.12
C ASP A 665 -5.28 -12.43 -14.21
N ASP A 666 -4.99 -11.65 -13.14
CA ASP A 666 -5.30 -10.24 -13.06
C ASP A 666 -4.58 -9.37 -14.07
N ASN A 667 -3.30 -9.65 -14.30
CA ASN A 667 -2.50 -8.86 -15.22
C ASN A 667 -2.96 -9.07 -16.68
N ILE A 668 -3.37 -10.30 -17.00
CA ILE A 668 -3.86 -10.64 -18.34
C ILE A 668 -5.29 -10.13 -18.52
N VAL A 669 -6.12 -10.28 -17.49
CA VAL A 669 -7.51 -9.80 -17.50
C VAL A 669 -7.56 -8.27 -17.47
N ASP A 670 -6.62 -7.61 -16.79
CA ASP A 670 -6.51 -6.16 -16.79
C ASP A 670 -5.93 -5.64 -18.12
N ASP A 671 -5.05 -6.35 -18.80
CA ASP A 671 -4.53 -6.01 -20.13
C ASP A 671 -5.62 -6.22 -21.21
N ILE A 672 -6.41 -7.29 -21.13
CA ILE A 672 -7.60 -7.51 -21.98
C ILE A 672 -8.71 -6.50 -21.60
N ALA A 673 -8.82 -6.15 -20.33
CA ALA A 673 -9.84 -5.24 -19.82
C ALA A 673 -9.57 -3.76 -20.14
N ASN A 674 -8.36 -3.36 -20.48
CA ASN A 674 -7.99 -1.97 -20.76
C ASN A 674 -7.85 -1.65 -22.25
N SER A 675 -8.00 -2.63 -23.14
CA SER A 675 -8.01 -2.40 -24.58
C SER A 675 -9.42 -2.01 -25.02
N ASP A 676 -9.67 -0.71 -25.12
CA ASP A 676 -10.97 -0.18 -25.63
C ASP A 676 -11.16 -0.39 -27.14
N ASP A 677 -10.14 -0.85 -27.87
CA ASP A 677 -10.10 -0.99 -29.33
C ASP A 677 -9.59 -2.36 -29.83
N ILE A 678 -10.00 -3.48 -29.23
CA ILE A 678 -9.86 -4.75 -29.94
C ILE A 678 -11.15 -4.99 -30.75
N ILE A 679 -11.26 -4.28 -31.87
CA ILE A 679 -11.84 -4.84 -33.08
C ILE A 679 -11.01 -6.07 -33.39
N LEU A 680 -11.66 -7.21 -33.42
CA LEU A 680 -11.13 -8.52 -33.83
C LEU A 680 -10.35 -8.38 -35.16
N SER A 681 -9.06 -8.13 -35.07
CA SER A 681 -8.12 -8.43 -36.13
C SER A 681 -7.21 -9.54 -35.58
N GLU A 682 -7.32 -10.67 -36.26
CA GLU A 682 -6.53 -11.87 -36.10
C GLU A 682 -5.04 -11.51 -36.03
N ASN A 683 -4.45 -11.60 -34.81
CA ASN A 683 -3.01 -11.67 -34.65
C ASN A 683 -2.65 -12.63 -33.52
N GLU A 684 -2.06 -13.76 -33.92
CA GLU A 684 -1.74 -14.94 -33.14
C GLU A 684 -0.65 -14.79 -32.07
N SER A 685 -0.21 -13.59 -31.71
CA SER A 685 0.96 -13.39 -30.84
C SER A 685 0.68 -13.13 -29.34
N ILE A 686 -0.59 -13.05 -28.92
CA ILE A 686 -0.97 -12.86 -27.50
C ILE A 686 -1.37 -14.17 -26.80
N ASN A 687 -1.48 -15.26 -27.56
CA ASN A 687 -2.05 -16.54 -27.13
C ASN A 687 -1.14 -17.44 -26.27
N SER A 688 0.01 -16.99 -25.74
CA SER A 688 0.95 -17.92 -25.09
C SER A 688 1.02 -17.87 -23.56
N LYS A 689 0.19 -17.07 -22.84
CA LYS A 689 0.45 -16.89 -21.41
C LYS A 689 -0.60 -17.38 -20.40
N VAL A 690 -1.86 -17.51 -20.72
CA VAL A 690 -2.86 -18.29 -19.92
C VAL A 690 -4.08 -18.52 -20.80
N LYS A 691 -4.44 -19.77 -21.03
CA LYS A 691 -5.69 -20.13 -21.72
C LYS A 691 -6.87 -19.91 -20.77
N LEU A 692 -7.47 -18.72 -20.81
CA LEU A 692 -8.82 -18.55 -20.29
C LEU A 692 -9.77 -19.48 -21.07
N ASN A 693 -10.65 -20.18 -20.37
CA ASN A 693 -11.69 -20.97 -21.00
C ASN A 693 -12.60 -20.00 -21.80
N SER A 694 -12.95 -20.32 -23.04
CA SER A 694 -13.76 -19.46 -23.91
C SER A 694 -15.07 -18.98 -23.26
N LYS A 695 -15.61 -19.73 -22.31
CA LYS A 695 -16.78 -19.37 -21.50
C LYS A 695 -16.48 -18.23 -20.51
N GLN A 696 -15.33 -18.26 -19.88
CA GLN A 696 -14.90 -17.25 -18.88
C GLN A 696 -14.63 -15.91 -19.55
N GLU A 697 -14.00 -15.92 -20.71
CA GLU A 697 -13.73 -14.72 -21.50
C GLU A 697 -15.03 -14.05 -21.97
N LYS A 698 -16.00 -14.83 -22.46
CA LYS A 698 -17.33 -14.30 -22.83
C LYS A 698 -18.06 -13.67 -21.64
N GLN A 699 -17.99 -14.28 -20.46
CA GLN A 699 -18.60 -13.73 -19.24
C GLN A 699 -17.93 -12.43 -18.80
N LEU A 700 -16.61 -12.31 -18.89
CA LEU A 700 -15.88 -11.11 -18.57
C LEU A 700 -16.29 -9.94 -19.47
N ILE A 701 -16.34 -10.19 -20.77
CA ILE A 701 -16.76 -9.21 -21.79
C ILE A 701 -18.22 -8.77 -21.54
N THR A 702 -19.11 -9.73 -21.24
CA THR A 702 -20.53 -9.44 -20.95
C THR A 702 -20.68 -8.58 -19.69
N ALA A 703 -20.00 -8.93 -18.60
CA ALA A 703 -20.05 -8.17 -17.35
C ALA A 703 -19.47 -6.75 -17.51
N ARG A 704 -18.42 -6.59 -18.32
CA ARG A 704 -17.81 -5.29 -18.61
C ARG A 704 -18.75 -4.42 -19.45
N LYS A 705 -19.35 -4.99 -20.52
CA LYS A 705 -20.34 -4.29 -21.36
C LYS A 705 -21.53 -3.83 -20.52
N TRP A 706 -22.04 -4.72 -19.66
CA TRP A 706 -23.12 -4.40 -18.74
C TRP A 706 -22.75 -3.22 -17.82
N CYS A 707 -21.56 -3.24 -17.21
CA CYS A 707 -21.10 -2.15 -16.37
C CYS A 707 -21.00 -0.82 -17.12
N LYS A 708 -20.50 -0.83 -18.37
CA LYS A 708 -20.45 0.37 -19.23
C LYS A 708 -21.85 0.94 -19.51
N GLU A 709 -22.80 0.09 -19.85
CA GLU A 709 -24.21 0.47 -20.11
C GLU A 709 -24.92 1.00 -18.87
N HIS A 710 -24.45 0.61 -17.68
CA HIS A 710 -25.01 0.96 -16.36
C HIS A 710 -24.21 2.04 -15.62
N TYR A 711 -23.21 2.64 -16.27
CA TYR A 711 -22.32 3.66 -15.71
C TYR A 711 -21.59 3.19 -14.43
N LEU A 712 -21.24 1.90 -14.34
CA LEU A 712 -20.62 1.30 -13.18
C LEU A 712 -19.14 0.97 -13.40
N ASN A 713 -18.33 1.12 -12.36
CA ASN A 713 -16.91 0.80 -12.40
C ASN A 713 -16.69 -0.72 -12.25
N PHE A 714 -16.47 -1.38 -13.37
CA PHE A 714 -16.23 -2.81 -13.45
C PHE A 714 -15.05 -3.27 -12.56
N ASN A 715 -13.92 -2.56 -12.62
CA ASN A 715 -12.72 -2.93 -11.88
C ASN A 715 -12.92 -2.87 -10.36
N LYS A 716 -13.69 -1.90 -9.86
CA LYS A 716 -14.05 -1.83 -8.44
C LYS A 716 -14.98 -2.96 -8.04
N LEU A 717 -16.01 -3.24 -8.84
CA LEU A 717 -16.95 -4.33 -8.55
C LEU A 717 -16.27 -5.71 -8.59
N LYS A 718 -15.31 -5.91 -9.50
CA LYS A 718 -14.45 -7.11 -9.52
C LYS A 718 -13.62 -7.23 -8.24
N LYS A 719 -13.03 -6.13 -7.74
CA LYS A 719 -12.31 -6.12 -6.45
C LYS A 719 -13.22 -6.48 -5.28
N VAL A 720 -14.48 -6.01 -5.30
CA VAL A 720 -15.49 -6.36 -4.29
C VAL A 720 -15.74 -7.87 -4.26
N SER A 721 -15.87 -8.52 -5.41
CA SER A 721 -16.10 -9.97 -5.47
C SER A 721 -15.01 -10.76 -4.75
N ARG A 722 -13.75 -10.37 -4.95
CA ARG A 722 -12.60 -11.02 -4.28
C ARG A 722 -12.55 -10.72 -2.79
N ALA A 723 -12.71 -9.45 -2.42
CA ALA A 723 -12.69 -9.06 -1.02
C ALA A 723 -13.82 -9.75 -0.23
N SER A 724 -15.02 -9.80 -0.80
CA SER A 724 -16.17 -10.50 -0.20
C SER A 724 -15.90 -12.00 -0.01
N LYS A 725 -15.34 -12.68 -1.02
CA LYS A 725 -14.95 -14.09 -0.93
C LYS A 725 -13.97 -14.31 0.23
N GLN A 726 -12.91 -13.52 0.33
CA GLN A 726 -11.92 -13.62 1.40
C GLN A 726 -12.53 -13.39 2.80
N LEU A 727 -13.41 -12.39 2.94
CA LEU A 727 -14.10 -12.13 4.20
C LEU A 727 -15.00 -13.30 4.60
N TYR A 728 -15.72 -13.87 3.64
CA TYR A 728 -16.60 -15.00 3.87
C TYR A 728 -15.82 -16.26 4.25
N GLU A 729 -14.73 -16.58 3.57
CA GLU A 729 -13.82 -17.68 3.92
C GLU A 729 -13.21 -17.51 5.31
N THR A 730 -12.83 -16.29 5.67
CA THR A 730 -12.32 -15.98 7.01
C THR A 730 -13.38 -16.24 8.07
N LEU A 731 -14.61 -15.80 7.84
CA LEU A 731 -15.75 -16.04 8.72
C LEU A 731 -16.04 -17.55 8.84
N PHE A 732 -16.05 -18.27 7.72
CA PHE A 732 -16.32 -19.72 7.69
C PHE A 732 -15.26 -20.49 8.49
N LYS A 733 -13.98 -20.20 8.27
CA LYS A 733 -12.88 -20.81 9.04
C LYS A 733 -13.01 -20.52 10.55
N LEU A 734 -13.45 -19.33 10.90
CA LEU A 734 -13.68 -18.92 12.27
C LEU A 734 -14.85 -19.67 12.93
N MET A 735 -15.93 -19.93 12.19
CA MET A 735 -17.17 -20.55 12.70
C MET A 735 -17.19 -22.07 12.63
N ARG A 736 -16.31 -22.70 11.85
CA ARG A 736 -16.26 -24.18 11.66
C ARG A 736 -16.13 -24.98 12.97
N PRO A 737 -15.32 -24.59 13.96
CA PRO A 737 -15.25 -25.26 15.25
C PRO A 737 -16.59 -25.19 16.04
N LEU A 738 -17.27 -24.04 16.01
CA LEU A 738 -18.55 -23.84 16.69
C LEU A 738 -19.66 -24.74 16.13
N GLN A 739 -19.71 -24.95 14.82
CA GLN A 739 -20.68 -25.85 14.18
C GLN A 739 -20.48 -27.30 14.58
N LYS A 740 -19.25 -27.76 14.76
CA LYS A 740 -18.94 -29.12 15.23
C LYS A 740 -19.45 -29.40 16.65
N HIS A 741 -19.43 -28.39 17.51
CA HIS A 741 -19.94 -28.48 18.89
C HIS A 741 -21.47 -28.47 18.96
N ILE A 742 -22.13 -27.64 18.18
CA ILE A 742 -23.60 -27.59 18.08
C ILE A 742 -24.15 -28.93 17.60
N ASN A 743 -23.46 -29.59 16.66
CA ASN A 743 -23.86 -30.90 16.13
C ASN A 743 -23.59 -32.08 17.09
N LYS A 744 -22.79 -31.89 18.15
CA LYS A 744 -22.47 -32.91 19.16
C LYS A 744 -23.34 -32.82 20.43
N GLN A 745 -24.20 -31.81 20.61
CA GLN A 745 -25.13 -31.76 21.73
C GLN A 745 -26.37 -32.64 21.48
N PRO A 746 -26.78 -33.46 22.46
CA PRO A 746 -27.91 -34.38 22.26
C PRO A 746 -29.24 -33.61 22.15
N ASN A 747 -29.92 -33.90 21.10
CA ASN A 747 -31.34 -33.78 20.68
C ASN A 747 -32.41 -32.93 21.40
N LYS A 748 -32.14 -32.11 22.43
CA LYS A 748 -33.19 -31.28 23.04
C LYS A 748 -33.48 -29.97 22.30
N THR A 749 -32.60 -29.47 21.46
CA THR A 749 -32.76 -28.21 20.70
C THR A 749 -33.06 -28.41 19.21
N ARG A 750 -33.14 -29.67 18.76
CA ARG A 750 -33.27 -29.99 17.31
C ARG A 750 -34.65 -29.70 16.73
N ARG A 751 -35.69 -29.38 17.56
CA ARG A 751 -37.04 -29.05 17.08
C ARG A 751 -37.18 -27.61 16.58
N GLN A 752 -36.31 -26.69 16.92
CA GLN A 752 -36.38 -25.30 16.45
C GLN A 752 -35.42 -24.94 15.30
N SER A 753 -34.44 -25.79 14.98
CA SER A 753 -33.44 -25.54 13.91
C SER A 753 -33.80 -26.16 12.55
N LYS A 754 -34.98 -26.76 12.39
CA LYS A 754 -35.39 -27.45 11.16
C LYS A 754 -35.81 -26.58 10.00
N LYS A 755 -35.55 -25.28 10.01
CA LYS A 755 -35.85 -24.33 8.91
C LYS A 755 -34.62 -23.61 8.32
N ILE A 756 -33.44 -24.18 8.41
CA ILE A 756 -32.31 -23.77 7.58
C ILE A 756 -32.36 -24.61 6.31
N ASN A 757 -32.49 -23.97 5.19
CA ASN A 757 -32.70 -24.61 3.89
C ASN A 757 -31.49 -25.51 3.59
N LYS A 758 -31.71 -26.81 3.46
CA LYS A 758 -30.71 -27.83 3.19
C LYS A 758 -29.94 -27.54 1.88
N ASN A 759 -30.57 -26.83 0.94
CA ASN A 759 -30.00 -26.47 -0.36
C ASN A 759 -28.85 -25.44 -0.27
N ASP A 760 -28.79 -24.59 0.78
CA ASP A 760 -27.67 -23.64 0.93
C ASP A 760 -26.43 -24.34 1.50
N ILE A 761 -26.61 -25.45 2.19
CA ILE A 761 -25.53 -26.27 2.75
C ILE A 761 -25.01 -27.25 1.68
N ASP A 762 -25.93 -27.87 0.90
CA ASP A 762 -25.57 -28.85 -0.13
C ASP A 762 -24.87 -28.20 -1.34
N ASN A 763 -25.23 -26.98 -1.72
CA ASN A 763 -24.51 -26.19 -2.74
C ASN A 763 -23.10 -25.75 -2.30
N PHE A 764 -22.84 -25.73 -0.99
CA PHE A 764 -21.55 -25.39 -0.43
C PHE A 764 -20.64 -26.60 -0.26
N ILE A 765 -21.20 -27.78 0.05
CA ILE A 765 -20.48 -29.04 0.14
C ILE A 765 -20.00 -29.50 -1.24
N ALA A 766 -20.74 -29.18 -2.31
CA ALA A 766 -20.35 -29.49 -3.69
C ALA A 766 -19.11 -28.67 -4.16
N VAL A 767 -18.87 -27.52 -3.55
CA VAL A 767 -17.66 -26.71 -3.83
C VAL A 767 -16.46 -27.16 -2.99
N ASP A 768 -16.68 -27.69 -1.78
CA ASP A 768 -15.62 -28.22 -0.91
C ASP A 768 -15.01 -29.54 -1.44
N THR A 769 -15.78 -30.37 -2.15
CA THR A 769 -15.27 -31.61 -2.75
C THR A 769 -14.35 -31.39 -3.96
N VAL A 770 -14.37 -30.22 -4.56
CA VAL A 770 -13.47 -29.85 -5.68
C VAL A 770 -12.17 -29.18 -5.19
N MET A 771 -12.11 -28.72 -3.92
CA MET A 771 -10.94 -28.05 -3.36
C MET A 771 -10.05 -28.95 -2.48
N ASP A 772 -10.54 -30.13 -2.06
CA ASP A 772 -9.74 -31.08 -1.28
C ASP A 772 -8.76 -31.90 -2.14
N ASP A 773 -8.86 -31.83 -3.48
CA ASP A 773 -8.01 -32.61 -4.42
C ASP A 773 -6.73 -31.86 -4.85
N ILE A 774 -6.36 -30.72 -4.24
CA ILE A 774 -5.12 -29.99 -4.56
C ILE A 774 -4.32 -29.66 -3.28
N GLU A 775 -4.17 -30.60 -2.38
CA GLU A 775 -2.95 -30.70 -1.56
C GLU A 775 -2.04 -31.74 -2.22
N PRO A 776 -0.79 -31.41 -2.56
CA PRO A 776 0.14 -32.42 -2.99
C PRO A 776 0.32 -33.40 -1.82
N GLU A 777 -0.12 -34.63 -1.97
CA GLU A 777 0.19 -35.71 -1.04
C GLU A 777 1.71 -35.81 -0.92
N LEU A 778 2.23 -35.48 0.24
CA LEU A 778 3.62 -35.78 0.58
C LEU A 778 3.78 -37.31 0.49
N PRO A 779 4.86 -37.80 -0.13
CA PRO A 779 5.11 -39.24 -0.22
C PRO A 779 5.03 -39.89 1.16
N PRO A 780 4.53 -41.12 1.28
CA PRO A 780 4.35 -41.81 2.58
C PRO A 780 5.62 -41.86 3.44
N GLU A 781 6.79 -41.80 2.81
CA GLU A 781 8.09 -41.73 3.49
C GLU A 781 8.35 -40.35 4.14
N ALA A 782 7.89 -39.27 3.56
CA ALA A 782 8.01 -37.94 4.13
C ALA A 782 7.11 -37.75 5.36
N ILE A 783 5.91 -38.34 5.34
CA ILE A 783 4.99 -38.39 6.49
C ILE A 783 5.58 -39.21 7.65
N LYS A 784 6.24 -40.31 7.31
CA LYS A 784 6.91 -41.19 8.28
C LYS A 784 8.11 -40.46 8.93
N HIS A 785 8.88 -39.78 8.12
CA HIS A 785 10.05 -38.99 8.57
C HIS A 785 9.63 -37.79 9.42
N GLN A 786 8.55 -37.11 9.07
CA GLN A 786 7.99 -36.00 9.83
C GLN A 786 7.42 -36.47 11.19
N ARG A 787 6.78 -37.63 11.24
CA ARG A 787 6.31 -38.26 12.50
C ARG A 787 7.47 -38.70 13.38
N GLU A 788 8.54 -39.22 12.79
CA GLU A 788 9.73 -39.68 13.50
C GLU A 788 10.57 -38.47 14.01
N THR A 789 10.71 -37.44 13.22
CA THR A 789 11.33 -36.16 13.60
C THR A 789 10.54 -35.51 14.74
N ASN A 790 9.23 -35.47 14.68
CA ASN A 790 8.38 -34.95 15.74
C ASN A 790 8.46 -35.80 17.01
N ARG A 791 8.66 -37.12 16.90
CA ARG A 791 8.83 -38.06 18.04
C ARG A 791 10.21 -37.92 18.68
N ILE A 792 11.27 -37.68 17.89
CA ILE A 792 12.62 -37.42 18.36
C ILE A 792 12.66 -36.04 19.02
N MET A 793 12.10 -35.02 18.40
CA MET A 793 12.00 -33.68 18.96
C MET A 793 11.22 -33.66 20.28
N SER A 794 10.11 -34.39 20.38
CA SER A 794 9.34 -34.50 21.64
C SER A 794 10.11 -35.21 22.75
N LYS A 795 11.02 -36.15 22.41
CA LYS A 795 11.92 -36.80 23.40
C LYS A 795 13.09 -35.89 23.82
N VAL A 796 13.68 -35.14 22.90
CA VAL A 796 14.73 -34.17 23.16
C VAL A 796 14.22 -33.00 24.02
N TYR A 797 12.99 -32.56 23.82
CA TYR A 797 12.36 -31.49 24.58
C TYR A 797 11.87 -31.92 25.96
N LYS A 798 11.69 -33.21 26.23
CA LYS A 798 11.40 -33.70 27.59
C LYS A 798 12.61 -33.79 28.51
N SER A 799 13.84 -33.66 27.99
CA SER A 799 15.08 -33.80 28.78
C SER A 799 15.79 -32.49 29.11
N LYS A 800 15.28 -31.32 28.66
CA LYS A 800 15.79 -30.01 29.09
C LYS A 800 14.64 -29.06 29.34
N THR A 801 14.22 -28.98 30.57
CA THR A 801 13.42 -27.92 31.13
C THR A 801 13.99 -26.56 30.79
N GLN A 802 13.29 -25.80 29.97
CA GLN A 802 12.92 -24.41 30.21
C GLN A 802 12.29 -23.82 28.90
N THR A 803 10.96 -23.83 28.90
CA THR A 803 10.10 -22.74 28.45
C THR A 803 10.74 -21.71 27.51
N ILE A 804 10.54 -21.82 26.17
CA ILE A 804 10.38 -20.66 25.28
C ILE A 804 9.77 -20.94 23.89
N HIS A 805 9.74 -22.16 23.33
CA HIS A 805 9.43 -22.32 21.90
C HIS A 805 8.15 -23.06 21.49
N THR A 806 7.22 -23.35 22.39
CA THR A 806 5.89 -23.93 22.04
C THR A 806 4.77 -22.89 21.99
N GLY A 807 5.09 -21.60 22.12
CA GLY A 807 4.11 -20.53 22.29
C GLY A 807 3.12 -20.38 21.13
N GLY A 808 3.57 -20.48 19.87
CA GLY A 808 2.70 -20.23 18.71
C GLY A 808 1.66 -21.31 18.46
N TYR A 809 2.06 -22.58 18.45
CA TYR A 809 1.14 -23.69 18.17
C TYR A 809 0.22 -24.01 19.35
N LEU A 810 0.76 -24.03 20.57
CA LEU A 810 -0.05 -24.15 21.79
C LEU A 810 -0.95 -22.93 22.00
N LYS A 811 -0.53 -21.75 21.55
CA LYS A 811 -1.35 -20.54 21.57
C LYS A 811 -2.52 -20.64 20.56
N GLN A 812 -2.29 -21.17 19.36
CA GLN A 812 -3.36 -21.44 18.38
C GLN A 812 -4.36 -22.48 18.89
N ILE A 813 -3.89 -23.54 19.55
CA ILE A 813 -4.76 -24.54 20.18
C ILE A 813 -5.55 -23.90 21.33
N LYS A 814 -4.93 -23.11 22.19
CA LYS A 814 -5.60 -22.37 23.26
C LYS A 814 -6.56 -21.29 22.74
N GLU A 815 -6.24 -20.63 21.62
CA GLU A 815 -7.15 -19.71 20.93
C GLU A 815 -8.34 -20.47 20.33
N GLN A 816 -8.14 -21.66 19.76
CA GLN A 816 -9.21 -22.53 19.29
C GLN A 816 -10.10 -23.02 20.43
N GLU A 817 -9.51 -23.49 21.53
CA GLU A 817 -10.26 -23.90 22.73
C GLU A 817 -11.01 -22.75 23.39
N LYS A 818 -10.45 -21.51 23.33
CA LYS A 818 -11.12 -20.32 23.82
C LYS A 818 -12.27 -19.89 22.92
N MET A 819 -12.15 -20.03 21.60
CA MET A 819 -13.24 -19.74 20.67
C MET A 819 -14.41 -20.74 20.81
N GLU A 820 -14.13 -21.97 21.21
CA GLU A 820 -15.14 -22.99 21.50
C GLU A 820 -16.02 -22.64 22.70
N LYS A 821 -15.56 -21.75 23.59
CA LYS A 821 -16.30 -21.25 24.77
C LYS A 821 -17.06 -19.93 24.53
N MET A 822 -17.15 -19.46 23.27
CA MET A 822 -18.01 -18.31 22.96
C MET A 822 -19.48 -18.68 23.21
N GLU A 823 -20.11 -18.01 24.18
CA GLU A 823 -21.55 -18.17 24.41
C GLU A 823 -22.33 -17.76 23.15
N PRO A 824 -23.34 -18.57 22.74
CA PRO A 824 -24.17 -18.22 21.61
C PRO A 824 -24.88 -16.90 21.88
N PHE A 825 -24.73 -15.96 20.97
CA PHE A 825 -25.38 -14.66 20.99
C PHE A 825 -26.91 -14.87 21.11
N PRO A 826 -27.64 -14.21 22.02
CA PRO A 826 -29.09 -14.32 22.08
C PRO A 826 -29.68 -13.65 20.83
N VAL A 827 -29.90 -14.45 19.77
CA VAL A 827 -30.30 -13.95 18.48
C VAL A 827 -31.81 -13.97 18.32
N LYS A 828 -32.43 -12.80 18.22
CA LYS A 828 -33.80 -12.62 17.77
C LYS A 828 -33.75 -12.04 16.35
N ARG A 829 -33.98 -12.89 15.32
CA ARG A 829 -33.99 -12.48 13.92
C ARG A 829 -35.21 -11.63 13.59
N PHE A 830 -35.05 -10.70 12.68
CA PHE A 830 -36.15 -9.93 12.10
C PHE A 830 -36.80 -10.70 10.95
N GLN A 831 -37.96 -10.21 10.48
CA GLN A 831 -38.73 -10.92 9.44
C GLN A 831 -38.09 -10.83 8.03
N THR A 832 -37.41 -9.70 7.74
CA THR A 832 -36.81 -9.47 6.43
C THR A 832 -35.30 -9.64 6.44
N GLU A 833 -34.72 -10.04 5.30
CA GLU A 833 -33.27 -10.11 5.12
C GLU A 833 -32.61 -8.75 5.35
N ASP A 834 -33.19 -7.69 4.80
CA ASP A 834 -32.68 -6.32 4.88
C ASP A 834 -32.59 -5.83 6.33
N GLU A 835 -33.58 -6.13 7.17
CA GLU A 835 -33.56 -5.80 8.59
C GLU A 835 -32.48 -6.58 9.35
N ASN A 836 -32.27 -7.84 9.02
CA ASN A 836 -31.20 -8.64 9.61
C ASN A 836 -29.80 -8.12 9.18
N ILE A 837 -29.64 -7.71 7.91
CA ILE A 837 -28.42 -7.07 7.44
C ILE A 837 -28.18 -5.76 8.20
N MET A 838 -29.19 -4.90 8.28
CA MET A 838 -29.09 -3.62 9.00
C MET A 838 -28.82 -3.81 10.49
N MET A 839 -29.39 -4.86 11.12
CA MET A 839 -29.09 -5.21 12.52
C MET A 839 -27.63 -5.61 12.69
N CYS A 840 -27.09 -6.44 11.80
CA CYS A 840 -25.66 -6.81 11.84
C CYS A 840 -24.76 -5.59 11.68
N MET A 841 -25.09 -4.72 10.73
CA MET A 841 -24.36 -3.46 10.53
C MET A 841 -24.47 -2.54 11.76
N ALA A 842 -25.63 -2.45 12.39
CA ALA A 842 -25.83 -1.67 13.61
C ALA A 842 -25.06 -2.27 14.80
N ILE A 843 -24.94 -3.59 14.92
CA ILE A 843 -24.11 -4.25 15.96
C ILE A 843 -22.64 -3.83 15.84
N GLY A 844 -22.11 -3.70 14.62
CA GLY A 844 -20.75 -3.20 14.41
C GLY A 844 -20.62 -1.68 14.53
N ASN A 845 -21.60 -0.95 14.01
CA ASN A 845 -21.53 0.50 13.85
C ASN A 845 -22.41 1.29 14.82
N PHE A 846 -22.80 0.72 15.98
CA PHE A 846 -23.69 1.43 16.92
C PHE A 846 -23.08 2.74 17.43
N ILE A 847 -21.78 2.88 17.44
CA ILE A 847 -21.07 4.13 17.75
C ILE A 847 -21.25 5.22 16.69
N ASN A 848 -21.64 4.85 15.47
CA ASN A 848 -21.89 5.73 14.32
C ASN A 848 -23.39 5.97 14.10
N ILE A 849 -24.15 6.14 15.15
CA ILE A 849 -25.57 6.51 15.09
C ILE A 849 -25.74 7.99 15.40
N ALA A 850 -26.59 8.66 14.63
CA ALA A 850 -26.94 10.06 14.85
C ALA A 850 -28.46 10.27 14.89
N ILE A 851 -28.85 11.27 15.65
CA ILE A 851 -30.25 11.69 15.81
C ILE A 851 -30.47 13.07 15.20
N LYS A 852 -31.62 13.26 14.56
CA LYS A 852 -32.03 14.54 14.00
C LYS A 852 -32.15 15.61 15.10
N SER A 853 -31.52 16.76 14.90
CA SER A 853 -31.54 17.85 15.87
C SER A 853 -32.93 18.53 15.89
N SER A 854 -33.50 18.70 17.08
CA SER A 854 -34.75 19.48 17.28
C SER A 854 -34.53 21.01 17.32
N LYS A 855 -33.26 21.44 17.46
CA LYS A 855 -32.90 22.84 17.68
C LYS A 855 -32.51 23.62 16.41
N GLN A 856 -32.38 22.95 15.28
CA GLN A 856 -32.00 23.59 14.01
C GLN A 856 -32.86 23.06 12.84
N ASN A 857 -32.90 23.83 11.74
CA ASN A 857 -33.66 23.51 10.52
C ASN A 857 -33.39 22.08 10.03
N ASN A 858 -34.35 21.51 9.43
CA ASN A 858 -34.70 20.09 9.17
C ASN A 858 -33.64 19.09 8.72
N ASP A 859 -32.36 19.44 8.49
CA ASP A 859 -31.35 18.54 7.88
C ASP A 859 -30.06 18.41 8.69
N VAL A 860 -30.12 18.66 9.99
CA VAL A 860 -28.96 18.61 10.87
C VAL A 860 -29.09 17.46 11.85
N TYR A 861 -28.02 16.68 11.98
CA TYR A 861 -27.90 15.52 12.87
C TYR A 861 -26.82 15.73 13.90
N VAL A 862 -26.96 15.05 15.03
CA VAL A 862 -25.98 15.04 16.13
C VAL A 862 -25.64 13.59 16.43
N SER A 863 -24.34 13.26 16.49
CA SER A 863 -23.89 11.92 16.88
C SER A 863 -24.35 11.57 18.29
N CYS A 864 -24.87 10.37 18.48
CA CYS A 864 -25.31 9.87 19.79
C CYS A 864 -24.14 9.59 20.74
N PHE A 865 -22.96 9.34 20.21
CA PHE A 865 -21.82 8.76 20.95
C PHE A 865 -20.53 9.57 20.90
N ALA A 866 -20.47 10.68 20.18
CA ALA A 866 -19.30 11.57 20.19
C ALA A 866 -19.28 12.43 21.46
N GLN A 867 -18.12 12.53 22.12
CA GLN A 867 -17.94 13.36 23.33
C GLN A 867 -18.17 14.85 23.02
N ASN A 868 -17.71 15.32 21.88
CA ASN A 868 -17.98 16.67 21.38
C ASN A 868 -19.11 16.61 20.36
N LYS A 869 -20.33 16.92 20.82
CA LYS A 869 -21.55 16.94 19.98
C LYS A 869 -21.42 17.97 18.88
N LYS A 870 -20.87 17.59 17.74
CA LYS A 870 -20.81 18.44 16.55
C LYS A 870 -22.02 18.20 15.67
N PHE A 871 -22.50 19.26 15.06
CA PHE A 871 -23.59 19.20 14.10
C PHE A 871 -23.11 18.68 12.76
N ALA A 872 -23.87 17.78 12.16
CA ALA A 872 -23.53 17.17 10.89
C ALA A 872 -24.70 17.21 9.91
N ARG A 873 -24.39 17.20 8.62
CA ARG A 873 -25.35 17.08 7.51
C ARG A 873 -25.03 15.85 6.68
N ILE A 874 -26.05 15.28 6.10
CA ILE A 874 -25.90 14.18 5.15
C ILE A 874 -25.14 14.67 3.92
N SER A 875 -24.17 13.88 3.44
CA SER A 875 -23.41 14.20 2.21
C SER A 875 -24.38 14.34 1.02
N ARG A 876 -24.08 15.27 0.09
CA ARG A 876 -24.84 15.42 -1.16
C ARG A 876 -24.77 14.18 -2.06
N ASP A 877 -23.78 13.33 -1.85
CA ASP A 877 -23.55 12.10 -2.61
C ASP A 877 -24.41 10.93 -2.12
N SER A 878 -25.14 11.10 -1.00
CA SER A 878 -26.03 10.07 -0.46
C SER A 878 -27.28 9.90 -1.30
N PHE A 879 -27.69 8.65 -1.49
CA PHE A 879 -28.94 8.28 -2.16
C PHE A 879 -30.15 8.22 -1.22
N LEU A 880 -29.97 8.58 0.06
CA LEU A 880 -31.05 8.58 1.03
C LEU A 880 -32.07 9.70 0.75
N ILE A 881 -33.20 9.33 0.14
CA ILE A 881 -34.21 10.28 -0.36
C ILE A 881 -35.00 10.92 0.78
N LYS A 882 -35.36 10.15 1.81
CA LYS A 882 -36.15 10.59 2.96
C LYS A 882 -35.43 10.22 4.27
N PRO A 883 -34.57 11.10 4.77
CA PRO A 883 -33.86 10.85 6.02
C PRO A 883 -34.82 10.80 7.23
N GLY A 884 -34.69 9.72 8.01
CA GLY A 884 -35.46 9.51 9.23
C GLY A 884 -34.94 10.29 10.44
N LYS A 885 -35.58 10.07 11.61
CA LYS A 885 -35.15 10.65 12.88
C LYS A 885 -33.82 10.07 13.36
N LEU A 886 -33.63 8.78 13.13
CA LEU A 886 -32.40 8.03 13.48
C LEU A 886 -31.74 7.57 12.19
N ILE A 887 -30.44 7.82 12.13
CA ILE A 887 -29.60 7.40 11.00
C ILE A 887 -28.34 6.72 11.52
N MET A 888 -27.82 5.79 10.73
CA MET A 888 -26.51 5.18 10.89
C MET A 888 -25.64 5.60 9.69
N TYR A 889 -24.37 5.89 9.95
CA TYR A 889 -23.42 6.34 8.92
C TYR A 889 -22.11 5.55 9.02
N ASP A 890 -21.34 5.51 7.94
CA ASP A 890 -20.00 4.92 7.94
C ASP A 890 -18.99 5.85 8.62
N GLU A 891 -18.94 7.09 8.15
CA GLU A 891 -17.91 8.03 8.56
C GLU A 891 -18.48 9.46 8.70
N MET A 892 -17.97 10.17 9.69
CA MET A 892 -18.15 11.62 9.83
C MET A 892 -16.91 12.32 9.31
N PHE A 893 -17.10 13.24 8.38
CA PHE A 893 -16.03 13.90 7.64
C PHE A 893 -16.10 15.43 7.75
N MET A 894 -14.96 16.06 7.94
CA MET A 894 -14.79 17.50 7.97
C MET A 894 -14.01 17.99 6.75
N SER A 895 -14.64 18.83 5.92
CA SER A 895 -14.05 19.27 4.65
C SER A 895 -13.05 20.45 4.81
N SER A 896 -13.09 21.18 5.93
CA SER A 896 -12.18 22.25 6.29
C SER A 896 -12.23 22.47 7.80
N GLN A 897 -11.20 23.12 8.39
CA GLN A 897 -11.17 23.43 9.83
C GLN A 897 -12.31 24.39 10.25
N ASP A 898 -12.73 25.28 9.33
CA ASP A 898 -13.79 26.25 9.57
C ASP A 898 -15.19 25.75 9.22
N ALA A 899 -15.33 24.43 8.92
CA ALA A 899 -16.61 23.87 8.54
C ALA A 899 -17.61 23.94 9.71
N LYS A 900 -18.68 24.72 9.55
CA LYS A 900 -19.79 24.84 10.51
C LYS A 900 -20.49 23.50 10.75
N PHE A 901 -20.53 22.63 9.75
CA PHE A 901 -21.18 21.34 9.79
C PHE A 901 -20.23 20.26 9.25
N MET A 902 -20.21 19.12 9.94
CA MET A 902 -19.60 17.90 9.42
C MET A 902 -20.46 17.28 8.33
N LYS A 903 -19.87 16.42 7.49
CA LYS A 903 -20.58 15.60 6.48
C LYS A 903 -20.68 14.17 7.00
N LEU A 904 -21.84 13.56 6.83
CA LEU A 904 -22.05 12.13 7.07
C LEU A 904 -22.04 11.38 5.74
N ASN A 905 -21.19 10.42 5.64
CA ASN A 905 -21.00 9.62 4.44
C ASN A 905 -21.63 8.23 4.60
N LEU A 906 -22.16 7.66 3.52
CA LEU A 906 -22.83 6.37 3.46
C LEU A 906 -23.91 6.23 4.54
N VAL A 907 -24.97 7.03 4.40
CA VAL A 907 -26.01 7.22 5.42
C VAL A 907 -27.19 6.30 5.18
N ASN A 908 -27.74 5.76 6.27
CA ASN A 908 -28.87 4.82 6.25
C ASN A 908 -29.89 5.19 7.31
N ASN A 909 -31.16 5.05 6.99
CA ASN A 909 -32.22 5.09 8.01
C ASN A 909 -32.08 3.91 8.98
N LEU A 910 -32.12 4.18 10.26
CA LEU A 910 -32.10 3.16 11.29
C LEU A 910 -33.52 2.98 11.86
N PRO A 911 -34.18 1.84 11.61
CA PRO A 911 -35.49 1.56 12.19
C PRO A 911 -35.44 1.58 13.71
N GLU A 912 -36.47 2.17 14.35
CA GLU A 912 -36.53 2.29 15.81
C GLU A 912 -36.42 0.94 16.54
N LYS A 913 -37.03 -0.13 16.00
CA LYS A 913 -36.94 -1.49 16.55
C LYS A 913 -35.50 -2.03 16.58
N ILE A 914 -34.66 -1.68 15.57
CA ILE A 914 -33.24 -2.06 15.55
C ILE A 914 -32.49 -1.23 16.60
N PHE A 915 -32.79 0.07 16.69
CA PHE A 915 -32.14 0.94 17.69
C PHE A 915 -32.45 0.52 19.12
N GLN A 916 -33.70 0.14 19.43
CA GLN A 916 -34.03 -0.39 20.74
C GLN A 916 -33.29 -1.68 21.04
N ARG A 917 -33.16 -2.58 20.06
CA ARG A 917 -32.38 -3.81 20.23
C ARG A 917 -30.88 -3.54 20.47
N ILE A 918 -30.31 -2.54 19.82
CA ILE A 918 -28.93 -2.09 20.08
C ILE A 918 -28.79 -1.56 21.50
N LYS A 919 -29.77 -0.80 22.01
CA LYS A 919 -29.78 -0.32 23.40
C LYS A 919 -29.83 -1.49 24.41
N GLU A 920 -30.63 -2.52 24.14
CA GLU A 920 -30.66 -3.72 24.99
C GLU A 920 -29.31 -4.43 25.03
N LEU A 921 -28.65 -4.58 23.88
CA LEU A 921 -27.36 -5.29 23.76
C LEU A 921 -26.18 -4.52 24.36
N TYR A 922 -26.17 -3.20 24.23
CA TYR A 922 -25.01 -2.36 24.55
C TYR A 922 -25.28 -1.28 25.62
N GLY A 923 -26.47 -1.26 26.25
CA GLY A 923 -26.88 -0.21 27.19
C GLY A 923 -25.88 0.03 28.32
N GLY A 924 -25.24 -1.03 28.84
CA GLY A 924 -24.18 -0.95 29.83
C GLY A 924 -22.88 -0.34 29.33
N HIS A 925 -22.52 -0.60 28.05
CA HIS A 925 -21.29 -0.12 27.43
C HIS A 925 -21.41 1.31 26.88
N ILE A 926 -22.60 1.73 26.54
CA ILE A 926 -22.91 3.07 26.01
C ILE A 926 -22.51 4.17 27.00
N LYS A 927 -22.66 3.94 28.33
CA LYS A 927 -22.28 4.91 29.38
C LYS A 927 -20.79 5.26 29.40
N TYR A 928 -19.91 4.36 28.92
CA TYR A 928 -18.46 4.57 28.89
C TYR A 928 -17.96 5.16 27.57
N CYS A 929 -18.79 5.20 26.53
CA CYS A 929 -18.45 5.72 25.21
C CYS A 929 -18.86 7.19 25.00
N ILE A 930 -19.75 7.68 25.88
CA ILE A 930 -20.17 9.09 25.98
C ILE A 930 -19.30 9.81 26.99
#